data_287314ad46612c2c7e58565d16cc8165
#
_entry.id   287314ad46612c2c7e58565d16cc8165
#
_cell.length_a   1.000
_cell.length_b   1.000
_cell.length_c   1.000
_cell.angle_alpha   90.00
_cell.angle_beta   90.00
_cell.angle_gamma   90.00
#
_symmetry.space_group_name_H-M   'P 1'
#
loop_
_entity.id
_entity.type
_entity.pdbx_description
1 polymer ?
#
loop_
_entity_poly.entity_id
_entity_poly.type
_entity_poly.pdbx_seq_one_letter_code
_entity_poly.pdbx_strand_id
1 'polypeptide(L)'
;RDYYASRGLGDVYKRQWLKKSSDTTSADYTSMFTNIKMLTLGYYNPVSQQHQNPEVYQAIIDAIDFMETAKKYNGSYSTGNWWDWQIGSAQQLDDTLILLYNDLHRQDPEKLVKFVQPLLGYAKDPNIQWPAYTATGANLTDISISVLASGLLLEDDKRVALVQQNLPKAMGLVTAKDGIYADGSFVQHTFFPYNGSYGNEMIKGIARVSSTLVGTPWAISEVQFANVFNLIDKGFLQLMVNGRMPSMLSGRSISRAPGTNAETTELETGKETLANLTLIAEATPATLKQKIYQAVATWVAQVGERYNFYDKPRDYAALNGLKTALHQATAQKDDVSSLNIYGAMDRVMQKTPTHAVGIAMYSNRIANFEYGNTENSHAWHTADGMVYLYNNDLNQFGEGYWATVDPYRLPGTTVDTVSLTDGEKSSSKSPQAWVGGATDGTIASVGMALNKANEGQNLQAMKSWFLLNDQIINLGANINGTTAADIETIIDQRQIDPATTKITVDGQVYTNQKTVSQWANINTADPENNVGYIIAKGNAPITINQATRTGTYKDINGYFPSDTVYKHTYATLAAMHGATVKNGSYEYVTVPNATDTKVAQLAQSPDYMVLANTGELQAIKTKDQVMANVWTKADQLDGLVSIDQPAAVIIKALGNNVYQLTAAEPSQTGNLITVSYTHLRAH
;
A
#
# COMPACT_ATOMS: atom_id res chain seq x y z
N ARG A 1 -26.82 -11.64 -4.22
CA ARG A 1 -27.60 -11.57 -5.48
C ARG A 1 -29.04 -11.11 -5.26
N ASP A 2 -29.70 -11.54 -4.19
CA ASP A 2 -31.13 -11.24 -3.95
C ASP A 2 -31.38 -10.30 -2.75
N TYR A 3 -30.32 -9.82 -2.11
CA TYR A 3 -30.45 -9.01 -0.89
C TYR A 3 -31.17 -7.67 -1.11
N TYR A 4 -31.03 -7.07 -2.30
CA TYR A 4 -31.73 -5.86 -2.69
C TYR A 4 -33.06 -6.11 -3.41
N ALA A 5 -33.22 -7.27 -4.04
CA ALA A 5 -34.47 -7.65 -4.72
C ALA A 5 -35.53 -8.22 -3.77
N SER A 6 -35.15 -8.80 -2.62
CA SER A 6 -36.07 -9.46 -1.68
C SER A 6 -36.61 -8.55 -0.57
N ARG A 7 -36.01 -7.42 -0.28
CA ARG A 7 -36.63 -6.38 0.53
C ARG A 7 -37.49 -5.54 -0.38
N GLY A 8 -38.75 -5.91 -0.41
CA GLY A 8 -39.78 -5.51 -1.32
C GLY A 8 -39.71 -4.07 -1.85
N LEU A 9 -39.94 -3.95 -3.14
CA LEU A 9 -40.18 -2.73 -3.90
C LEU A 9 -41.01 -1.64 -3.15
N GLY A 10 -41.84 -2.04 -2.21
CA GLY A 10 -42.62 -1.11 -1.36
C GLY A 10 -41.77 -0.08 -0.60
N ASP A 11 -40.54 -0.38 -0.20
CA ASP A 11 -39.64 0.55 0.49
C ASP A 11 -38.83 1.41 -0.48
N VAL A 12 -38.48 0.88 -1.65
CA VAL A 12 -37.83 1.64 -2.74
C VAL A 12 -38.78 2.71 -3.27
N TYR A 13 -40.06 2.38 -3.45
CA TYR A 13 -41.10 3.35 -3.85
C TYR A 13 -41.41 4.43 -2.82
N LYS A 14 -41.16 4.17 -1.53
CA LYS A 14 -41.37 5.17 -0.48
C LYS A 14 -40.20 6.17 -0.37
N ARG A 15 -39.17 6.09 -1.21
CA ARG A 15 -38.02 7.00 -1.23
C ARG A 15 -37.32 7.12 0.14
N GLN A 16 -37.36 6.06 0.97
CA GLN A 16 -36.75 6.06 2.31
C GLN A 16 -35.22 6.19 2.29
N TRP A 17 -34.58 5.76 1.21
CA TRP A 17 -33.14 5.86 0.98
C TRP A 17 -32.71 7.26 0.48
N LEU A 18 -33.64 8.11 0.03
CA LEU A 18 -33.38 9.52 -0.24
C LEU A 18 -33.60 10.29 1.07
N LYS A 19 -32.52 10.62 1.78
CA LYS A 19 -32.61 11.36 3.04
C LYS A 19 -33.27 12.70 2.83
N LYS A 20 -34.46 12.88 3.40
CA LYS A 20 -35.25 14.12 3.32
C LYS A 20 -34.86 15.16 4.37
N SER A 21 -34.09 14.76 5.41
CA SER A 21 -33.71 15.63 6.51
C SER A 21 -32.73 16.74 6.09
N SER A 22 -32.76 17.85 6.84
CA SER A 22 -31.76 18.93 6.71
C SER A 22 -30.34 18.50 7.11
N ASP A 23 -30.20 17.41 7.89
CA ASP A 23 -28.94 16.91 8.48
C ASP A 23 -28.20 15.95 7.55
N THR A 24 -28.35 16.13 6.23
CA THR A 24 -27.67 15.32 5.20
C THR A 24 -26.19 15.73 5.12
N THR A 25 -25.28 14.79 5.32
CA THR A 25 -23.84 14.98 5.13
C THR A 25 -23.47 14.93 3.65
N SER A 26 -22.28 15.41 3.26
CA SER A 26 -21.81 15.29 1.87
C SER A 26 -21.71 13.82 1.41
N ALA A 27 -21.27 12.91 2.27
CA ALA A 27 -21.19 11.47 1.97
C ALA A 27 -22.57 10.82 1.69
N ASP A 28 -23.65 11.38 2.26
CA ASP A 28 -25.00 10.91 1.96
C ASP A 28 -25.40 11.17 0.50
N TYR A 29 -24.87 12.23 -0.13
CA TYR A 29 -25.11 12.47 -1.56
C TYR A 29 -24.50 11.37 -2.43
N THR A 30 -23.24 11.01 -2.17
CA THR A 30 -22.60 9.89 -2.85
C THR A 30 -23.37 8.59 -2.68
N SER A 31 -23.86 8.32 -1.45
CA SER A 31 -24.67 7.13 -1.16
C SER A 31 -26.02 7.14 -1.89
N MET A 32 -26.68 8.29 -1.96
CA MET A 32 -27.95 8.42 -2.69
C MET A 32 -27.76 8.21 -4.19
N PHE A 33 -26.73 8.81 -4.81
CA PHE A 33 -26.42 8.57 -6.22
C PHE A 33 -25.99 7.12 -6.50
N THR A 34 -25.27 6.49 -5.58
CA THR A 34 -24.95 5.05 -5.67
C THR A 34 -26.24 4.21 -5.71
N ASN A 35 -27.22 4.51 -4.89
CA ASN A 35 -28.52 3.83 -4.90
C ASN A 35 -29.29 4.06 -6.19
N ILE A 36 -29.27 5.29 -6.76
CA ILE A 36 -29.87 5.60 -8.06
C ILE A 36 -29.23 4.76 -9.16
N LYS A 37 -27.89 4.70 -9.20
CA LYS A 37 -27.15 3.86 -10.15
C LYS A 37 -27.51 2.40 -10.01
N MET A 38 -27.57 1.86 -8.78
CA MET A 38 -27.94 0.45 -8.55
C MET A 38 -29.36 0.15 -9.03
N LEU A 39 -30.30 1.07 -8.84
CA LEU A 39 -31.65 0.95 -9.37
C LEU A 39 -31.65 0.95 -10.91
N THR A 40 -30.86 1.83 -11.52
CA THR A 40 -30.70 1.93 -12.98
C THR A 40 -30.07 0.66 -13.56
N LEU A 41 -29.05 0.11 -12.91
CA LEU A 41 -28.48 -1.19 -13.29
C LEU A 41 -29.53 -2.32 -13.21
N GLY A 42 -30.39 -2.33 -12.18
CA GLY A 42 -31.48 -3.27 -12.06
C GLY A 42 -32.50 -3.13 -13.19
N TYR A 43 -32.79 -1.92 -13.62
CA TYR A 43 -33.71 -1.65 -14.74
C TYR A 43 -33.18 -2.18 -16.08
N TYR A 44 -31.88 -1.98 -16.37
CA TYR A 44 -31.28 -2.44 -17.64
C TYR A 44 -30.77 -3.88 -17.62
N ASN A 45 -30.64 -4.53 -16.46
CA ASN A 45 -30.13 -5.91 -16.38
C ASN A 45 -31.21 -6.93 -16.80
N PRO A 46 -31.01 -7.71 -17.89
CA PRO A 46 -32.02 -8.66 -18.37
C PRO A 46 -32.40 -9.78 -17.39
N VAL A 47 -31.56 -10.08 -16.41
CA VAL A 47 -31.85 -11.11 -15.38
C VAL A 47 -32.47 -10.51 -14.11
N SER A 48 -32.63 -9.20 -14.05
CA SER A 48 -33.27 -8.53 -12.92
C SER A 48 -34.79 -8.65 -12.99
N GLN A 49 -35.44 -8.85 -11.85
CA GLN A 49 -36.90 -8.74 -11.73
C GLN A 49 -37.42 -7.32 -12.05
N GLN A 50 -36.54 -6.34 -12.09
CA GLN A 50 -36.84 -4.94 -12.40
C GLN A 50 -36.56 -4.58 -13.85
N HIS A 51 -36.19 -5.55 -14.68
CA HIS A 51 -35.85 -5.32 -16.07
C HIS A 51 -36.99 -4.64 -16.82
N GLN A 52 -36.71 -3.45 -17.38
CA GLN A 52 -37.66 -2.63 -18.15
C GLN A 52 -38.99 -2.33 -17.44
N ASN A 53 -39.01 -2.31 -16.10
CA ASN A 53 -40.21 -1.94 -15.34
C ASN A 53 -40.43 -0.43 -15.42
N PRO A 54 -41.57 0.08 -16.01
CA PRO A 54 -41.79 1.49 -16.19
C PRO A 54 -41.89 2.31 -14.89
N GLU A 55 -42.34 1.67 -13.80
CA GLU A 55 -42.43 2.35 -12.48
C GLU A 55 -41.01 2.57 -11.92
N VAL A 56 -40.08 1.64 -12.15
CA VAL A 56 -38.66 1.76 -11.75
C VAL A 56 -37.99 2.86 -12.58
N TYR A 57 -38.26 2.92 -13.89
CA TYR A 57 -37.77 4.00 -14.74
C TYR A 57 -38.22 5.38 -14.22
N GLN A 58 -39.52 5.53 -13.96
CA GLN A 58 -40.06 6.79 -13.43
C GLN A 58 -39.43 7.14 -12.06
N ALA A 59 -39.24 6.15 -11.19
CA ALA A 59 -38.61 6.36 -9.89
C ALA A 59 -37.13 6.83 -10.02
N ILE A 60 -36.38 6.34 -11.01
CA ILE A 60 -35.01 6.80 -11.30
C ILE A 60 -35.03 8.27 -11.72
N ILE A 61 -35.89 8.63 -12.66
CA ILE A 61 -36.06 10.01 -13.17
C ILE A 61 -36.43 10.97 -12.03
N ASP A 62 -37.43 10.59 -11.24
CA ASP A 62 -37.86 11.40 -10.09
C ASP A 62 -36.78 11.55 -9.03
N ALA A 63 -35.93 10.52 -8.84
CA ALA A 63 -34.83 10.56 -7.89
C ALA A 63 -33.71 11.52 -8.33
N ILE A 64 -33.35 11.53 -9.62
CA ILE A 64 -32.39 12.49 -10.15
C ILE A 64 -32.94 13.92 -10.05
N ASP A 65 -34.20 14.16 -10.43
CA ASP A 65 -34.85 15.45 -10.26
C ASP A 65 -34.86 15.92 -8.80
N PHE A 66 -35.10 15.01 -7.85
CA PHE A 66 -35.05 15.31 -6.41
C PHE A 66 -33.64 15.72 -5.96
N MET A 67 -32.61 15.02 -6.42
CA MET A 67 -31.21 15.35 -6.08
C MET A 67 -30.84 16.75 -6.57
N GLU A 68 -31.22 17.09 -7.79
CA GLU A 68 -30.95 18.41 -8.38
C GLU A 68 -31.74 19.55 -7.68
N THR A 69 -33.02 19.37 -7.49
CA THR A 69 -33.92 20.43 -7.03
C THR A 69 -33.98 20.55 -5.51
N ALA A 70 -34.36 19.48 -4.82
CA ALA A 70 -34.56 19.50 -3.37
C ALA A 70 -33.25 19.41 -2.60
N LYS A 71 -32.26 18.64 -3.10
CA LYS A 71 -30.93 18.48 -2.49
C LYS A 71 -29.90 19.46 -3.05
N LYS A 72 -30.26 20.25 -4.06
CA LYS A 72 -29.38 21.27 -4.68
C LYS A 72 -28.08 20.73 -5.26
N TYR A 73 -28.07 19.49 -5.73
CA TYR A 73 -26.92 18.97 -6.50
C TYR A 73 -26.99 19.54 -7.92
N ASN A 74 -26.60 20.83 -8.07
CA ASN A 74 -26.85 21.66 -9.26
C ASN A 74 -25.58 22.24 -9.89
N GLY A 75 -24.39 21.78 -9.48
CA GLY A 75 -23.11 22.27 -10.03
C GLY A 75 -22.56 23.55 -9.41
N SER A 76 -23.26 24.12 -8.40
CA SER A 76 -22.82 25.39 -7.78
C SER A 76 -22.79 25.35 -6.25
N TYR A 77 -23.60 24.51 -5.62
CA TYR A 77 -23.70 24.39 -4.17
C TYR A 77 -22.83 23.21 -3.67
N SER A 78 -22.12 23.40 -2.58
CA SER A 78 -21.41 22.33 -1.88
C SER A 78 -21.29 22.61 -0.39
N THR A 79 -21.20 21.54 0.41
CA THR A 79 -20.92 21.57 1.84
C THR A 79 -20.15 20.31 2.23
N GLY A 80 -19.42 20.32 3.34
CA GLY A 80 -18.63 19.18 3.79
C GLY A 80 -17.46 18.85 2.88
N ASN A 81 -17.28 17.59 2.53
CA ASN A 81 -16.16 17.13 1.73
C ASN A 81 -16.39 17.40 0.22
N TRP A 82 -15.48 18.15 -0.39
CA TRP A 82 -15.52 18.48 -1.82
C TRP A 82 -15.54 17.25 -2.73
N TRP A 83 -14.89 16.15 -2.32
CA TRP A 83 -14.79 14.90 -3.07
C TRP A 83 -16.16 14.28 -3.37
N ASP A 84 -17.07 14.34 -2.37
CA ASP A 84 -18.42 13.82 -2.53
C ASP A 84 -19.21 14.53 -3.65
N TRP A 85 -18.92 15.81 -3.89
CA TRP A 85 -19.60 16.63 -4.91
C TRP A 85 -19.00 16.45 -6.29
N GLN A 86 -17.68 16.54 -6.38
CA GLN A 86 -16.98 16.59 -7.67
C GLN A 86 -16.62 15.21 -8.22
N ILE A 87 -16.38 14.22 -7.36
CA ILE A 87 -15.93 12.88 -7.75
C ILE A 87 -16.96 11.82 -7.35
N GLY A 88 -17.23 11.65 -6.07
CA GLY A 88 -18.06 10.54 -5.58
C GLY A 88 -19.46 10.52 -6.18
N SER A 89 -20.21 11.60 -6.05
CA SER A 89 -21.55 11.73 -6.63
C SER A 89 -21.51 11.85 -8.14
N ALA A 90 -20.55 12.61 -8.69
CA ALA A 90 -20.44 12.85 -10.12
C ALA A 90 -20.27 11.54 -10.89
N GLN A 91 -19.33 10.67 -10.50
CA GLN A 91 -19.11 9.39 -11.18
C GLN A 91 -20.32 8.44 -11.08
N GLN A 92 -21.11 8.46 -9.99
CA GLN A 92 -22.33 7.67 -9.92
C GLN A 92 -23.43 8.23 -10.86
N LEU A 93 -23.50 9.56 -10.98
CA LEU A 93 -24.40 10.22 -11.93
C LEU A 93 -23.96 9.96 -13.38
N ASP A 94 -22.67 10.02 -13.69
CA ASP A 94 -22.09 9.68 -15.00
C ASP A 94 -22.56 8.31 -15.48
N ASP A 95 -22.33 7.28 -14.66
CA ASP A 95 -22.70 5.90 -14.98
C ASP A 95 -24.22 5.75 -15.15
N THR A 96 -24.99 6.44 -14.32
CA THR A 96 -26.47 6.47 -14.41
C THR A 96 -26.93 7.07 -15.73
N LEU A 97 -26.40 8.23 -16.11
CA LEU A 97 -26.81 8.92 -17.34
C LEU A 97 -26.33 8.20 -18.61
N ILE A 98 -25.16 7.56 -18.57
CA ILE A 98 -24.68 6.71 -19.68
C ILE A 98 -25.66 5.55 -19.90
N LEU A 99 -26.14 4.88 -18.85
CA LEU A 99 -27.14 3.82 -18.97
C LEU A 99 -28.48 4.34 -19.50
N LEU A 100 -28.92 5.53 -19.08
CA LEU A 100 -30.16 6.17 -19.49
C LEU A 100 -30.09 6.84 -20.86
N TYR A 101 -28.87 6.99 -21.45
CA TYR A 101 -28.62 7.85 -22.62
C TYR A 101 -29.60 7.58 -23.78
N ASN A 102 -29.71 6.33 -24.21
CA ASN A 102 -30.56 5.97 -25.36
C ASN A 102 -32.03 6.31 -25.15
N ASP A 103 -32.54 6.13 -23.90
CA ASP A 103 -33.93 6.43 -23.59
C ASP A 103 -34.18 7.93 -23.47
N LEU A 104 -33.31 8.66 -22.75
CA LEU A 104 -33.45 10.11 -22.60
C LEU A 104 -33.18 10.84 -23.91
N HIS A 105 -32.14 10.50 -24.65
CA HIS A 105 -31.81 11.14 -25.92
C HIS A 105 -32.96 11.03 -26.95
N ARG A 106 -33.62 9.87 -26.96
CA ARG A 106 -34.75 9.61 -27.87
C ARG A 106 -36.10 10.21 -27.41
N GLN A 107 -36.37 10.14 -26.09
CA GLN A 107 -37.68 10.45 -25.53
C GLN A 107 -37.79 11.88 -24.96
N ASP A 108 -36.69 12.37 -24.33
CA ASP A 108 -36.67 13.66 -23.66
C ASP A 108 -35.22 14.23 -23.61
N PRO A 109 -34.69 14.70 -24.76
CA PRO A 109 -33.33 15.22 -24.85
C PRO A 109 -33.09 16.47 -23.97
N GLU A 110 -34.10 17.27 -23.69
CA GLU A 110 -34.00 18.43 -22.82
C GLU A 110 -33.73 17.99 -21.36
N LYS A 111 -34.33 16.89 -20.95
CA LYS A 111 -34.12 16.31 -19.63
C LYS A 111 -32.70 15.72 -19.50
N LEU A 112 -32.15 15.10 -20.56
CA LEU A 112 -30.76 14.68 -20.59
C LEU A 112 -29.81 15.85 -20.36
N VAL A 113 -30.01 16.95 -21.11
CA VAL A 113 -29.22 18.17 -20.96
C VAL A 113 -29.35 18.73 -19.53
N LYS A 114 -30.55 18.78 -18.98
CA LYS A 114 -30.79 19.22 -17.61
C LYS A 114 -30.01 18.36 -16.59
N PHE A 115 -30.05 17.03 -16.68
CA PHE A 115 -29.39 16.12 -15.75
C PHE A 115 -27.86 16.13 -15.84
N VAL A 116 -27.31 16.55 -16.97
CA VAL A 116 -25.85 16.74 -17.14
C VAL A 116 -25.35 18.06 -16.55
N GLN A 117 -26.20 19.08 -16.34
CA GLN A 117 -25.78 20.41 -15.86
C GLN A 117 -24.95 20.37 -14.56
N PRO A 118 -25.27 19.54 -13.53
CA PRO A 118 -24.44 19.44 -12.34
C PRO A 118 -22.99 19.06 -12.64
N LEU A 119 -22.77 18.16 -13.60
CA LEU A 119 -21.42 17.72 -14.01
C LEU A 119 -20.63 18.86 -14.64
N LEU A 120 -21.28 19.72 -15.44
CA LEU A 120 -20.64 20.91 -16.03
C LEU A 120 -20.24 21.92 -14.94
N GLY A 121 -20.96 21.95 -13.84
CA GLY A 121 -20.68 22.82 -12.69
C GLY A 121 -19.51 22.32 -11.84
N TYR A 122 -19.57 21.05 -11.39
CA TYR A 122 -18.57 20.48 -10.48
C TYR A 122 -17.29 20.03 -11.22
N ALA A 123 -17.42 19.35 -12.36
CA ALA A 123 -16.30 18.85 -13.16
C ALA A 123 -16.07 19.73 -14.39
N LYS A 124 -15.69 21.00 -14.21
CA LYS A 124 -15.49 21.97 -15.30
C LYS A 124 -14.29 21.64 -16.16
N ASP A 125 -13.17 21.31 -15.55
CA ASP A 125 -11.87 21.08 -16.14
C ASP A 125 -11.13 20.01 -15.35
N PRO A 126 -10.45 19.04 -15.98
CA PRO A 126 -9.68 18.02 -15.28
C PRO A 126 -8.62 18.55 -14.30
N ASN A 127 -8.08 19.75 -14.55
CA ASN A 127 -7.06 20.35 -13.70
C ASN A 127 -7.60 21.08 -12.47
N ILE A 128 -8.92 21.23 -12.35
CA ILE A 128 -9.53 22.04 -11.29
C ILE A 128 -10.23 21.14 -10.28
N GLN A 129 -9.62 21.00 -9.12
CA GLN A 129 -10.25 20.45 -7.94
C GLN A 129 -11.10 21.51 -7.25
N TRP A 130 -12.35 21.18 -6.95
CA TRP A 130 -13.30 22.07 -6.33
C TRP A 130 -12.80 22.67 -5.00
N PRO A 131 -12.99 23.96 -4.71
CA PRO A 131 -13.63 24.96 -5.58
C PRO A 131 -12.70 25.58 -6.63
N ALA A 132 -11.36 25.55 -6.45
CA ALA A 132 -10.39 26.20 -7.36
C ALA A 132 -8.93 25.75 -7.15
N TYR A 133 -8.69 24.56 -6.59
CA TYR A 133 -7.32 24.04 -6.41
C TYR A 133 -6.84 23.30 -7.66
N THR A 134 -5.53 23.18 -7.81
CA THR A 134 -4.94 22.36 -8.88
C THR A 134 -5.16 20.88 -8.56
N ALA A 135 -5.80 20.16 -9.47
CA ALA A 135 -5.92 18.70 -9.39
C ALA A 135 -4.62 18.03 -9.83
N THR A 136 -4.19 17.00 -9.09
CA THR A 136 -2.99 16.20 -9.38
C THR A 136 -3.27 14.71 -9.21
N GLY A 137 -2.41 13.86 -9.78
CA GLY A 137 -2.46 12.40 -9.57
C GLY A 137 -3.86 11.82 -9.78
N ALA A 138 -4.35 11.07 -8.79
CA ALA A 138 -5.66 10.42 -8.84
C ALA A 138 -6.83 11.41 -8.97
N ASN A 139 -6.77 12.56 -8.29
CA ASN A 139 -7.86 13.53 -8.37
C ASN A 139 -8.05 14.07 -9.79
N LEU A 140 -6.95 14.32 -10.52
CA LEU A 140 -7.02 14.74 -11.91
C LEU A 140 -7.66 13.66 -12.79
N THR A 141 -7.28 12.40 -12.60
CA THR A 141 -7.82 11.30 -13.42
C THR A 141 -9.29 11.03 -13.10
N ASP A 142 -9.69 11.11 -11.84
CA ASP A 142 -11.09 10.95 -11.42
C ASP A 142 -11.98 12.06 -11.97
N ILE A 143 -11.54 13.32 -11.93
CA ILE A 143 -12.28 14.44 -12.50
C ILE A 143 -12.38 14.29 -14.04
N SER A 144 -11.32 13.78 -14.68
CA SER A 144 -11.32 13.50 -16.12
C SER A 144 -12.43 12.55 -16.56
N ILE A 145 -12.82 11.57 -15.73
CA ILE A 145 -13.93 10.65 -16.01
C ILE A 145 -15.22 11.45 -16.20
N SER A 146 -15.58 12.32 -15.27
CA SER A 146 -16.84 13.10 -15.32
C SER A 146 -16.80 14.19 -16.39
N VAL A 147 -15.63 14.77 -16.68
CA VAL A 147 -15.46 15.69 -17.83
C VAL A 147 -15.69 14.97 -19.14
N LEU A 148 -15.11 13.76 -19.31
CA LEU A 148 -15.31 12.92 -20.48
C LEU A 148 -16.77 12.48 -20.63
N ALA A 149 -17.38 11.95 -19.57
CA ALA A 149 -18.76 11.50 -19.59
C ALA A 149 -19.73 12.61 -19.99
N SER A 150 -19.60 13.80 -19.41
CA SER A 150 -20.43 14.95 -19.77
C SER A 150 -20.17 15.42 -21.21
N GLY A 151 -18.92 15.34 -21.72
CA GLY A 151 -18.60 15.63 -23.11
C GLY A 151 -19.27 14.68 -24.08
N LEU A 152 -19.24 13.38 -23.79
CA LEU A 152 -19.88 12.35 -24.62
C LEU A 152 -21.41 12.44 -24.59
N LEU A 153 -22.00 12.63 -23.39
CA LEU A 153 -23.46 12.76 -23.22
C LEU A 153 -24.06 13.96 -23.93
N LEU A 154 -23.28 15.05 -24.12
CA LEU A 154 -23.71 16.27 -24.80
C LEU A 154 -23.15 16.42 -26.20
N GLU A 155 -22.40 15.43 -26.71
CA GLU A 155 -21.70 15.49 -28.02
C GLU A 155 -20.78 16.74 -28.13
N ASP A 156 -20.11 17.10 -27.00
CA ASP A 156 -19.25 18.28 -26.89
C ASP A 156 -17.76 17.89 -27.10
N ASP A 157 -17.29 17.97 -28.32
CA ASP A 157 -15.91 17.68 -28.72
C ASP A 157 -14.88 18.50 -27.93
N LYS A 158 -15.21 19.72 -27.50
CA LYS A 158 -14.29 20.57 -26.75
C LYS A 158 -14.03 20.03 -25.36
N ARG A 159 -15.06 19.46 -24.71
CA ARG A 159 -14.91 18.83 -23.42
C ARG A 159 -14.10 17.53 -23.52
N VAL A 160 -14.32 16.73 -24.57
CA VAL A 160 -13.49 15.53 -24.82
C VAL A 160 -12.04 15.93 -25.07
N ALA A 161 -11.79 16.98 -25.87
CA ALA A 161 -10.44 17.50 -26.11
C ALA A 161 -9.75 18.02 -24.83
N LEU A 162 -10.48 18.62 -23.89
CA LEU A 162 -9.91 19.00 -22.58
C LEU A 162 -9.33 17.80 -21.84
N VAL A 163 -9.99 16.65 -21.87
CA VAL A 163 -9.49 15.43 -21.21
C VAL A 163 -8.23 14.94 -21.92
N GLN A 164 -8.22 14.84 -23.25
CA GLN A 164 -7.03 14.44 -24.01
C GLN A 164 -5.80 15.33 -23.71
N GLN A 165 -6.01 16.63 -23.58
CA GLN A 165 -4.94 17.59 -23.30
C GLN A 165 -4.40 17.52 -21.88
N ASN A 166 -5.24 17.15 -20.92
CA ASN A 166 -4.93 17.29 -19.49
C ASN A 166 -4.60 15.97 -18.79
N LEU A 167 -5.19 14.85 -19.20
CA LEU A 167 -4.89 13.55 -18.62
C LEU A 167 -3.38 13.22 -18.59
N PRO A 168 -2.60 13.51 -19.65
CA PRO A 168 -1.15 13.26 -19.66
C PRO A 168 -0.37 13.96 -18.55
N LYS A 169 -0.92 15.01 -17.92
CA LYS A 169 -0.26 15.68 -16.78
C LYS A 169 -0.16 14.77 -15.56
N ALA A 170 -1.15 13.87 -15.35
CA ALA A 170 -1.09 12.87 -14.29
C ALA A 170 -0.14 11.70 -14.63
N MET A 171 0.27 11.58 -15.91
CA MET A 171 1.10 10.48 -16.41
C MET A 171 2.59 10.86 -16.49
N GLY A 172 2.93 12.13 -16.25
CA GLY A 172 4.31 12.63 -16.25
C GLY A 172 5.11 12.21 -15.03
N LEU A 173 6.45 12.09 -15.19
CA LEU A 173 7.33 11.91 -14.03
C LEU A 173 7.46 13.21 -13.25
N VAL A 174 7.52 13.06 -11.92
CA VAL A 174 7.81 14.14 -10.99
C VAL A 174 9.10 13.86 -10.22
N THR A 175 9.69 14.90 -9.66
CA THR A 175 10.86 14.80 -8.76
C THR A 175 10.55 15.25 -7.34
N ALA A 176 9.33 15.76 -7.11
CA ALA A 176 8.82 16.18 -5.80
C ALA A 176 7.29 16.18 -5.80
N LYS A 177 6.68 16.08 -4.63
CA LYS A 177 5.24 16.14 -4.39
C LYS A 177 4.47 14.99 -5.05
N ASP A 178 3.21 15.24 -5.45
CA ASP A 178 2.27 14.23 -5.95
C ASP A 178 2.63 13.78 -7.37
N GLY A 179 2.60 12.47 -7.61
CA GLY A 179 2.76 11.91 -8.95
C GLY A 179 3.64 10.67 -9.02
N ILE A 180 4.01 10.32 -10.23
CA ILE A 180 4.82 9.14 -10.59
C ILE A 180 6.30 9.49 -10.53
N TYR A 181 7.10 8.68 -9.84
CA TYR A 181 8.56 8.80 -9.81
C TYR A 181 9.23 7.73 -10.68
N ALA A 182 10.45 7.99 -11.09
CA ALA A 182 11.20 7.11 -12.01
C ALA A 182 11.47 5.70 -11.46
N ASP A 183 11.53 5.56 -10.13
CA ASP A 183 11.73 4.27 -9.45
C ASP A 183 10.45 3.42 -9.34
N GLY A 184 9.29 3.93 -9.77
CA GLY A 184 7.99 3.28 -9.63
C GLY A 184 7.21 3.67 -8.37
N SER A 185 7.74 4.60 -7.57
CA SER A 185 6.99 5.19 -6.45
C SER A 185 5.83 6.05 -6.97
N PHE A 186 4.72 6.00 -6.26
CA PHE A 186 3.63 6.96 -6.40
C PHE A 186 3.38 7.66 -5.07
N VAL A 187 3.49 8.98 -5.07
CA VAL A 187 3.27 9.82 -3.90
C VAL A 187 2.00 10.65 -4.09
N GLN A 188 1.21 10.78 -3.05
CA GLN A 188 0.04 11.66 -2.99
C GLN A 188 0.04 12.43 -1.66
N HIS A 189 -0.69 13.54 -1.61
CA HIS A 189 -0.72 14.46 -0.47
C HIS A 189 0.69 14.93 -0.06
N THR A 190 1.52 15.21 -1.07
CA THR A 190 2.86 15.79 -1.01
C THR A 190 3.97 14.83 -0.56
N PHE A 191 3.74 13.93 0.40
CA PHE A 191 4.81 13.14 1.01
C PHE A 191 4.36 11.79 1.60
N PHE A 192 3.28 11.19 1.07
CA PHE A 192 2.85 9.85 1.49
C PHE A 192 2.91 8.84 0.36
N PRO A 193 3.43 7.63 0.63
CA PRO A 193 3.40 6.51 -0.32
C PRO A 193 1.96 6.04 -0.56
N TYR A 194 1.54 6.00 -1.82
CA TYR A 194 0.14 5.75 -2.14
C TYR A 194 -0.12 4.89 -3.37
N ASN A 195 0.82 4.03 -3.77
CA ASN A 195 0.59 3.12 -4.91
C ASN A 195 -0.70 2.31 -4.75
N GLY A 196 -0.99 1.81 -3.52
CA GLY A 196 -2.09 0.91 -3.24
C GLY A 196 -3.48 1.56 -3.07
N SER A 197 -3.57 2.88 -3.00
CA SER A 197 -4.84 3.60 -2.89
C SER A 197 -4.96 4.64 -4.01
N TYR A 198 -4.47 5.86 -3.83
CA TYR A 198 -4.55 6.90 -4.88
C TYR A 198 -3.87 6.50 -6.20
N GLY A 199 -2.76 5.74 -6.15
CA GLY A 199 -2.11 5.20 -7.35
C GLY A 199 -3.01 4.22 -8.10
N ASN A 200 -3.71 3.36 -7.37
CA ASN A 200 -4.70 2.44 -7.93
C ASN A 200 -5.88 3.19 -8.55
N GLU A 201 -6.42 4.22 -7.88
CA GLU A 201 -7.48 5.09 -8.43
C GLU A 201 -6.98 5.83 -9.69
N MET A 202 -5.74 6.31 -9.70
CA MET A 202 -5.15 6.94 -10.87
C MET A 202 -5.09 5.99 -12.07
N ILE A 203 -4.61 4.74 -11.87
CA ILE A 203 -4.59 3.72 -12.93
C ILE A 203 -6.00 3.41 -13.44
N LYS A 204 -6.99 3.29 -12.53
CA LYS A 204 -8.40 3.11 -12.89
C LYS A 204 -8.89 4.25 -13.79
N GLY A 205 -8.65 5.49 -13.40
CA GLY A 205 -9.07 6.67 -14.17
C GLY A 205 -8.40 6.72 -15.54
N ILE A 206 -7.09 6.48 -15.62
CA ILE A 206 -6.35 6.40 -16.89
C ILE A 206 -6.93 5.29 -17.77
N ALA A 207 -7.15 4.09 -17.21
CA ALA A 207 -7.67 2.95 -17.95
C ALA A 207 -9.07 3.22 -18.53
N ARG A 208 -9.99 3.76 -17.73
CA ARG A 208 -11.37 4.10 -18.16
C ARG A 208 -11.36 5.15 -19.27
N VAL A 209 -10.63 6.24 -19.10
CA VAL A 209 -10.54 7.31 -20.11
C VAL A 209 -9.89 6.80 -21.38
N SER A 210 -8.77 6.11 -21.28
CA SER A 210 -8.02 5.65 -22.46
C SER A 210 -8.76 4.60 -23.27
N SER A 211 -9.41 3.63 -22.59
CA SER A 211 -10.21 2.61 -23.28
C SER A 211 -11.44 3.20 -23.99
N THR A 212 -12.01 4.27 -23.44
CA THR A 212 -13.12 4.98 -24.07
C THR A 212 -12.68 5.76 -25.31
N LEU A 213 -11.46 6.33 -25.30
CA LEU A 213 -10.96 7.17 -26.39
C LEU A 213 -10.19 6.40 -27.47
N VAL A 214 -9.89 5.10 -27.28
CA VAL A 214 -9.15 4.30 -28.26
C VAL A 214 -9.86 4.29 -29.62
N GLY A 215 -9.10 4.47 -30.70
CA GLY A 215 -9.64 4.51 -32.07
C GLY A 215 -10.37 5.80 -32.45
N THR A 216 -10.39 6.81 -31.57
CA THR A 216 -10.94 8.14 -31.85
C THR A 216 -9.84 9.16 -32.11
N PRO A 217 -10.16 10.36 -32.65
CA PRO A 217 -9.20 11.46 -32.82
C PRO A 217 -8.61 11.95 -31.47
N TRP A 218 -9.21 11.63 -30.34
CA TRP A 218 -8.76 12.02 -28.99
C TRP A 218 -8.00 10.91 -28.26
N ALA A 219 -7.59 9.85 -28.93
CA ALA A 219 -6.81 8.77 -28.34
C ALA A 219 -5.52 9.30 -27.69
N ILE A 220 -5.18 8.78 -26.53
CA ILE A 220 -3.92 9.07 -25.85
C ILE A 220 -2.79 8.29 -26.55
N SER A 221 -1.69 8.95 -26.85
CA SER A 221 -0.59 8.34 -27.60
C SER A 221 0.23 7.38 -26.74
N GLU A 222 0.82 6.37 -27.35
CA GLU A 222 1.68 5.38 -26.70
C GLU A 222 2.88 6.03 -25.96
N VAL A 223 3.45 7.09 -26.53
CA VAL A 223 4.55 7.83 -25.90
C VAL A 223 4.15 8.46 -24.57
N GLN A 224 2.90 8.92 -24.45
CA GLN A 224 2.37 9.49 -23.21
C GLN A 224 2.18 8.42 -22.13
N PHE A 225 2.00 7.15 -22.48
CA PHE A 225 1.87 6.06 -21.55
C PHE A 225 3.18 5.53 -20.97
N ALA A 226 4.35 5.87 -21.49
CA ALA A 226 5.62 5.25 -21.13
C ALA A 226 5.90 5.24 -19.62
N ASN A 227 5.59 6.33 -18.91
CA ASN A 227 5.78 6.44 -17.46
C ASN A 227 4.76 5.61 -16.68
N VAL A 228 3.52 5.50 -17.19
CA VAL A 228 2.48 4.65 -16.61
C VAL A 228 2.88 3.17 -16.75
N PHE A 229 3.46 2.77 -17.87
CA PHE A 229 3.97 1.42 -18.06
C PHE A 229 5.11 1.09 -17.09
N ASN A 230 6.03 2.04 -16.85
CA ASN A 230 7.07 1.89 -15.84
C ASN A 230 6.47 1.80 -14.41
N LEU A 231 5.46 2.62 -14.10
CA LEU A 231 4.73 2.53 -12.84
C LEU A 231 4.05 1.17 -12.66
N ILE A 232 3.40 0.65 -13.71
CA ILE A 232 2.76 -0.68 -13.65
C ILE A 232 3.80 -1.77 -13.38
N ASP A 233 4.90 -1.80 -14.14
CA ASP A 233 5.93 -2.82 -13.98
C ASP A 233 6.62 -2.74 -12.61
N LYS A 234 7.14 -1.57 -12.22
CA LYS A 234 7.90 -1.39 -10.98
C LYS A 234 7.02 -1.10 -9.76
N GLY A 235 6.02 -0.24 -9.91
CA GLY A 235 5.21 0.30 -8.80
C GLY A 235 3.99 -0.54 -8.46
N PHE A 236 3.64 -1.56 -9.25
CA PHE A 236 2.56 -2.49 -8.97
C PHE A 236 3.03 -3.95 -9.05
N LEU A 237 3.47 -4.45 -10.20
CA LEU A 237 3.80 -5.86 -10.36
C LEU A 237 4.97 -6.30 -9.45
N GLN A 238 5.96 -5.43 -9.22
CA GLN A 238 7.08 -5.74 -8.32
C GLN A 238 6.76 -5.50 -6.84
N LEU A 239 5.75 -4.70 -6.50
CA LEU A 239 5.34 -4.41 -5.11
C LEU A 239 4.28 -5.36 -4.57
N MET A 240 3.35 -5.81 -5.40
CA MET A 240 2.29 -6.73 -4.99
C MET A 240 2.85 -8.11 -4.64
N VAL A 241 2.27 -8.76 -3.64
CA VAL A 241 2.69 -10.06 -3.11
C VAL A 241 1.51 -11.03 -3.11
N ASN A 242 1.56 -12.09 -3.92
CA ASN A 242 0.50 -13.13 -3.99
C ASN A 242 -0.90 -12.52 -4.16
N GLY A 243 -1.04 -11.54 -5.05
CA GLY A 243 -2.29 -10.84 -5.28
C GLY A 243 -2.69 -9.83 -4.18
N ARG A 244 -1.87 -9.63 -3.15
CA ARG A 244 -2.05 -8.62 -2.11
C ARG A 244 -1.38 -7.31 -2.51
N MET A 245 -2.02 -6.19 -2.19
CA MET A 245 -1.40 -4.87 -2.20
C MET A 245 -0.91 -4.54 -0.78
N PRO A 246 0.40 -4.48 -0.52
CA PRO A 246 0.93 -4.25 0.82
C PRO A 246 0.42 -2.98 1.48
N SER A 247 -0.01 -3.06 2.73
CA SER A 247 -0.58 -1.95 3.51
C SER A 247 0.36 -0.74 3.61
N MET A 248 1.68 -0.94 3.56
CA MET A 248 2.68 0.14 3.57
C MET A 248 2.58 1.10 2.37
N LEU A 249 1.74 0.79 1.38
CA LEU A 249 1.51 1.54 0.14
C LEU A 249 0.13 2.20 0.07
N SER A 250 -0.68 2.09 1.13
CA SER A 250 -2.09 2.48 1.11
C SER A 250 -2.42 3.71 1.99
N GLY A 251 -1.39 4.32 2.62
CA GLY A 251 -1.54 5.53 3.43
C GLY A 251 -2.61 5.36 4.53
N ARG A 252 -3.49 6.35 4.71
CA ARG A 252 -4.55 6.28 5.72
C ARG A 252 -5.65 5.25 5.43
N SER A 253 -5.72 4.73 4.20
CA SER A 253 -6.73 3.74 3.83
C SER A 253 -6.64 2.42 4.59
N ILE A 254 -5.50 2.10 5.21
CA ILE A 254 -5.34 0.90 6.06
C ILE A 254 -6.31 0.84 7.24
N SER A 255 -6.85 1.99 7.65
CA SER A 255 -7.82 2.08 8.77
C SER A 255 -9.27 1.85 8.35
N ARG A 256 -9.55 1.61 7.07
CA ARG A 256 -10.91 1.40 6.57
C ARG A 256 -11.31 -0.06 6.69
N ALA A 257 -12.52 -0.33 7.19
CA ALA A 257 -13.02 -1.70 7.35
C ALA A 257 -13.31 -2.37 6.00
N PRO A 258 -13.13 -3.70 5.89
CA PRO A 258 -13.56 -4.46 4.73
C PRO A 258 -15.04 -4.25 4.40
N GLY A 259 -15.39 -4.19 3.12
CA GLY A 259 -16.77 -4.04 2.66
C GLY A 259 -17.36 -2.64 2.82
N THR A 260 -16.60 -1.65 3.27
CA THR A 260 -16.97 -0.22 3.13
C THR A 260 -16.70 0.25 1.70
N ASN A 261 -17.16 1.47 1.32
CA ASN A 261 -16.94 2.03 -0.02
C ASN A 261 -15.45 2.15 -0.42
N ALA A 262 -14.55 1.94 0.53
CA ALA A 262 -13.11 1.85 0.33
C ALA A 262 -12.65 0.51 0.90
N GLU A 263 -12.64 -0.52 0.10
CA GLU A 263 -12.14 -1.86 0.45
C GLU A 263 -10.65 -1.79 0.72
N THR A 264 -10.20 -2.42 1.80
CA THR A 264 -8.88 -2.11 2.33
C THR A 264 -8.15 -3.25 3.01
N THR A 265 -8.63 -4.47 2.94
CA THR A 265 -7.71 -5.57 3.16
C THR A 265 -6.73 -5.64 1.99
N GLU A 266 -5.53 -6.12 2.23
CA GLU A 266 -4.51 -6.23 1.19
C GLU A 266 -4.97 -7.06 -0.02
N LEU A 267 -5.79 -8.10 0.19
CA LEU A 267 -6.37 -8.92 -0.89
C LEU A 267 -7.48 -8.19 -1.65
N GLU A 268 -8.34 -7.44 -0.96
CA GLU A 268 -9.40 -6.67 -1.62
C GLU A 268 -8.83 -5.53 -2.46
N THR A 269 -7.87 -4.79 -1.91
CA THR A 269 -7.12 -3.77 -2.67
C THR A 269 -6.36 -4.41 -3.84
N GLY A 270 -5.75 -5.56 -3.61
CA GLY A 270 -5.05 -6.32 -4.65
C GLY A 270 -5.97 -6.77 -5.77
N LYS A 271 -7.14 -7.32 -5.46
CA LYS A 271 -8.18 -7.69 -6.43
C LYS A 271 -8.57 -6.51 -7.31
N GLU A 272 -8.82 -5.36 -6.69
CA GLU A 272 -9.16 -4.13 -7.42
C GLU A 272 -8.01 -3.66 -8.30
N THR A 273 -6.79 -3.69 -7.78
CA THR A 273 -5.59 -3.36 -8.56
C THR A 273 -5.44 -4.27 -9.76
N LEU A 274 -5.57 -5.59 -9.59
CA LEU A 274 -5.49 -6.55 -10.71
C LEU A 274 -6.56 -6.29 -11.77
N ALA A 275 -7.78 -5.96 -11.34
CA ALA A 275 -8.86 -5.61 -12.25
C ALA A 275 -8.52 -4.35 -13.07
N ASN A 276 -7.98 -3.30 -12.44
CA ASN A 276 -7.55 -2.08 -13.13
C ASN A 276 -6.37 -2.34 -14.07
N LEU A 277 -5.40 -3.16 -13.66
CA LEU A 277 -4.27 -3.53 -14.50
C LEU A 277 -4.72 -4.33 -15.74
N THR A 278 -5.69 -5.24 -15.61
CA THR A 278 -6.22 -5.99 -16.76
C THR A 278 -7.04 -5.09 -17.69
N LEU A 279 -7.72 -4.07 -17.17
CA LEU A 279 -8.45 -3.10 -17.99
C LEU A 279 -7.50 -2.26 -18.86
N ILE A 280 -6.35 -1.82 -18.32
CA ILE A 280 -5.36 -1.05 -19.07
C ILE A 280 -4.45 -1.93 -19.96
N ALA A 281 -4.41 -3.25 -19.71
CA ALA A 281 -3.50 -4.17 -20.40
C ALA A 281 -3.63 -4.12 -21.93
N GLU A 282 -4.83 -3.87 -22.45
CA GLU A 282 -5.05 -3.74 -23.90
C GLU A 282 -4.37 -2.52 -24.53
N ALA A 283 -4.11 -1.48 -23.74
CA ALA A 283 -3.38 -0.28 -24.17
C ALA A 283 -1.86 -0.39 -23.90
N THR A 284 -1.37 -1.51 -23.35
CA THR A 284 0.06 -1.69 -23.03
C THR A 284 0.80 -2.45 -24.14
N PRO A 285 2.14 -2.28 -24.25
CA PRO A 285 2.95 -3.13 -25.11
C PRO A 285 2.78 -4.62 -24.79
N ALA A 286 2.84 -5.46 -25.80
CA ALA A 286 2.58 -6.91 -25.68
C ALA A 286 3.38 -7.60 -24.56
N THR A 287 4.63 -7.18 -24.33
CA THR A 287 5.48 -7.71 -23.27
C THR A 287 4.94 -7.37 -21.87
N LEU A 288 4.47 -6.15 -21.65
CA LEU A 288 3.89 -5.73 -20.36
C LEU A 288 2.50 -6.36 -20.18
N LYS A 289 1.67 -6.40 -21.22
CA LYS A 289 0.40 -7.14 -21.20
C LYS A 289 0.58 -8.58 -20.75
N GLN A 290 1.58 -9.27 -21.30
CA GLN A 290 1.88 -10.65 -20.94
C GLN A 290 2.32 -10.74 -19.47
N LYS A 291 3.15 -9.82 -18.97
CA LYS A 291 3.54 -9.77 -17.54
C LYS A 291 2.32 -9.58 -16.63
N ILE A 292 1.42 -8.66 -16.98
CA ILE A 292 0.17 -8.43 -16.22
C ILE A 292 -0.65 -9.72 -16.17
N TYR A 293 -0.92 -10.33 -17.31
CA TYR A 293 -1.75 -11.53 -17.38
C TYR A 293 -1.12 -12.73 -16.66
N GLN A 294 0.21 -12.86 -16.77
CA GLN A 294 0.97 -13.89 -16.07
C GLN A 294 0.91 -13.70 -14.55
N ALA A 295 1.07 -12.47 -14.05
CA ALA A 295 0.94 -12.15 -12.63
C ALA A 295 -0.48 -12.46 -12.11
N VAL A 296 -1.52 -12.06 -12.85
CA VAL A 296 -2.92 -12.36 -12.50
C VAL A 296 -3.13 -13.86 -12.40
N ALA A 297 -2.73 -14.63 -13.42
CA ALA A 297 -2.92 -16.09 -13.43
C ALA A 297 -2.18 -16.77 -12.28
N THR A 298 -0.95 -16.35 -12.02
CA THR A 298 -0.11 -16.91 -10.95
C THR A 298 -0.68 -16.62 -9.57
N TRP A 299 -1.02 -15.36 -9.27
CA TRP A 299 -1.49 -14.99 -7.94
C TRP A 299 -2.89 -15.51 -7.64
N VAL A 300 -3.80 -15.53 -8.62
CA VAL A 300 -5.13 -16.16 -8.44
C VAL A 300 -4.99 -17.64 -8.15
N ALA A 301 -4.07 -18.34 -8.82
CA ALA A 301 -3.81 -19.75 -8.57
C ALA A 301 -3.15 -20.00 -7.19
N GLN A 302 -2.19 -19.16 -6.78
CA GLN A 302 -1.53 -19.27 -5.48
C GLN A 302 -2.49 -19.07 -4.31
N VAL A 303 -3.40 -18.14 -4.43
CA VAL A 303 -4.42 -17.87 -3.40
C VAL A 303 -5.50 -18.98 -3.42
N GLY A 304 -5.86 -19.46 -4.61
CA GLY A 304 -6.82 -20.55 -4.80
C GLY A 304 -8.19 -20.22 -4.19
N GLU A 305 -8.81 -21.23 -3.55
CA GLU A 305 -10.14 -21.08 -2.94
C GLU A 305 -10.17 -20.24 -1.66
N ARG A 306 -9.00 -19.86 -1.12
CA ARG A 306 -8.90 -19.05 0.11
C ARG A 306 -9.43 -17.63 -0.06
N TYR A 307 -9.51 -17.11 -1.30
CA TYR A 307 -10.08 -15.80 -1.60
C TYR A 307 -10.73 -15.78 -3.00
N ASN A 308 -11.94 -15.22 -3.10
CA ASN A 308 -12.67 -15.13 -4.36
C ASN A 308 -12.43 -13.77 -5.05
N PHE A 309 -11.54 -13.76 -6.04
CA PHE A 309 -11.26 -12.57 -6.86
C PHE A 309 -12.44 -12.09 -7.70
N TYR A 310 -13.50 -12.89 -7.84
CA TYR A 310 -14.70 -12.54 -8.60
C TYR A 310 -15.85 -12.04 -7.74
N ASP A 311 -15.70 -12.06 -6.41
CA ASP A 311 -16.75 -11.57 -5.52
C ASP A 311 -16.86 -10.04 -5.58
N LYS A 312 -18.11 -9.55 -5.57
CA LYS A 312 -18.44 -8.10 -5.57
C LYS A 312 -17.64 -7.30 -6.59
N PRO A 313 -17.66 -7.63 -7.89
CA PRO A 313 -16.94 -6.85 -8.89
C PRO A 313 -17.54 -5.44 -8.95
N ARG A 314 -16.69 -4.42 -8.87
CA ARG A 314 -17.12 -3.02 -9.02
C ARG A 314 -17.48 -2.68 -10.46
N ASP A 315 -16.83 -3.35 -11.42
CA ASP A 315 -16.93 -3.06 -12.84
C ASP A 315 -16.98 -4.37 -13.64
N TYR A 316 -17.93 -4.44 -14.58
CA TYR A 316 -18.07 -5.61 -15.47
C TYR A 316 -16.89 -5.76 -16.45
N ALA A 317 -16.34 -4.63 -16.94
CA ALA A 317 -15.18 -4.64 -17.81
C ALA A 317 -13.93 -5.18 -17.09
N ALA A 318 -13.73 -4.78 -15.83
CA ALA A 318 -12.67 -5.30 -14.98
C ALA A 318 -12.81 -6.81 -14.71
N LEU A 319 -14.02 -7.30 -14.47
CA LEU A 319 -14.30 -8.75 -14.34
C LEU A 319 -13.96 -9.51 -15.63
N ASN A 320 -14.31 -8.97 -16.78
CA ASN A 320 -13.96 -9.56 -18.07
C ASN A 320 -12.46 -9.55 -18.32
N GLY A 321 -11.77 -8.47 -17.91
CA GLY A 321 -10.32 -8.38 -17.97
C GLY A 321 -9.64 -9.49 -17.17
N LEU A 322 -10.07 -9.73 -15.93
CA LEU A 322 -9.58 -10.84 -15.11
C LEU A 322 -9.82 -12.20 -15.77
N LYS A 323 -11.02 -12.46 -16.27
CA LYS A 323 -11.32 -13.70 -17.00
C LYS A 323 -10.45 -13.87 -18.23
N THR A 324 -10.26 -12.82 -19.01
CA THR A 324 -9.40 -12.84 -20.20
C THR A 324 -7.95 -13.17 -19.82
N ALA A 325 -7.41 -12.56 -18.79
CA ALA A 325 -6.06 -12.85 -18.31
C ALA A 325 -5.90 -14.33 -17.93
N LEU A 326 -6.86 -14.91 -17.20
CA LEU A 326 -6.84 -16.32 -16.80
C LEU A 326 -7.01 -17.30 -17.97
N HIS A 327 -7.64 -16.88 -19.08
CA HIS A 327 -7.72 -17.69 -20.30
C HIS A 327 -6.46 -17.59 -21.17
N GLN A 328 -5.76 -16.46 -21.14
CA GLN A 328 -4.62 -16.19 -22.01
C GLN A 328 -3.26 -16.47 -21.37
N ALA A 329 -3.19 -16.63 -20.05
CA ALA A 329 -1.97 -16.93 -19.33
C ALA A 329 -2.14 -18.17 -18.43
N THR A 330 -1.04 -18.92 -18.28
CA THR A 330 -0.99 -20.06 -17.36
C THR A 330 -0.24 -19.68 -16.11
N ALA A 331 -0.73 -20.06 -14.94
CA ALA A 331 -0.02 -19.84 -13.68
C ALA A 331 1.39 -20.45 -13.74
N GLN A 332 2.38 -19.69 -13.27
CA GLN A 332 3.75 -20.15 -13.17
C GLN A 332 4.16 -20.16 -11.70
N LYS A 333 5.16 -20.97 -11.38
CA LYS A 333 5.79 -20.87 -10.08
C LYS A 333 6.68 -19.62 -10.09
N ASP A 334 6.53 -18.80 -9.07
CA ASP A 334 7.38 -17.61 -8.90
C ASP A 334 8.71 -18.03 -8.26
N ASP A 335 9.65 -18.48 -9.09
CA ASP A 335 10.96 -19.02 -8.66
C ASP A 335 12.07 -17.96 -8.73
N VAL A 336 11.74 -16.70 -9.01
CA VAL A 336 12.73 -15.63 -9.21
C VAL A 336 12.76 -14.70 -8.00
N SER A 337 13.95 -14.52 -7.41
CA SER A 337 14.14 -13.48 -6.40
C SER A 337 14.25 -12.10 -7.07
N SER A 338 13.63 -11.10 -6.46
CA SER A 338 13.76 -9.70 -6.85
C SER A 338 13.79 -8.81 -5.62
N LEU A 339 14.56 -7.72 -5.70
CA LEU A 339 14.62 -6.72 -4.65
C LEU A 339 14.70 -5.32 -5.24
N ASN A 340 13.78 -4.46 -4.78
CA ASN A 340 13.68 -3.07 -5.22
C ASN A 340 13.67 -2.12 -4.03
N ILE A 341 14.42 -1.03 -4.16
CA ILE A 341 14.45 0.08 -3.22
C ILE A 341 13.78 1.27 -3.90
N TYR A 342 12.70 1.75 -3.29
CA TYR A 342 11.89 2.87 -3.75
C TYR A 342 12.26 4.12 -2.96
N GLY A 343 13.35 4.76 -3.39
CA GLY A 343 13.95 5.90 -2.66
C GLY A 343 13.06 7.13 -2.60
N ALA A 344 12.17 7.31 -3.58
CA ALA A 344 11.24 8.44 -3.58
C ALA A 344 10.09 8.29 -2.57
N MET A 345 9.86 7.09 -2.03
CA MET A 345 8.81 6.85 -1.02
C MET A 345 9.30 6.11 0.23
N ASP A 346 10.63 5.98 0.41
CA ASP A 346 11.28 5.32 1.55
C ASP A 346 10.75 3.89 1.82
N ARG A 347 10.57 3.09 0.77
CA ARG A 347 10.06 1.71 0.84
C ARG A 347 11.04 0.73 0.21
N VAL A 348 11.04 -0.49 0.71
CA VAL A 348 11.79 -1.62 0.15
C VAL A 348 10.86 -2.80 -0.03
N MET A 349 11.03 -3.56 -1.10
CA MET A 349 10.35 -4.82 -1.33
C MET A 349 11.33 -5.85 -1.86
N GLN A 350 11.52 -6.93 -1.10
CA GLN A 350 12.17 -8.15 -1.55
C GLN A 350 11.13 -9.24 -1.76
N LYS A 351 11.24 -9.98 -2.85
CA LYS A 351 10.50 -11.21 -3.09
C LYS A 351 11.46 -12.35 -3.31
N THR A 352 11.19 -13.49 -2.73
CA THR A 352 11.89 -14.75 -2.93
C THR A 352 10.87 -15.83 -3.31
N PRO A 353 11.27 -17.02 -3.74
CA PRO A 353 10.35 -18.11 -4.05
C PRO A 353 9.45 -18.54 -2.88
N THR A 354 9.81 -18.20 -1.65
CA THR A 354 9.14 -18.72 -0.44
C THR A 354 8.52 -17.63 0.44
N HIS A 355 8.98 -16.39 0.33
CA HIS A 355 8.50 -15.27 1.14
C HIS A 355 8.74 -13.93 0.46
N ALA A 356 8.14 -12.87 0.99
CA ALA A 356 8.50 -11.52 0.65
C ALA A 356 8.68 -10.66 1.90
N VAL A 357 9.52 -9.61 1.79
CA VAL A 357 9.79 -8.68 2.88
C VAL A 357 9.58 -7.26 2.39
N GLY A 358 8.63 -6.56 3.01
CA GLY A 358 8.45 -5.12 2.86
C GLY A 358 9.05 -4.36 4.04
N ILE A 359 9.68 -3.20 3.81
CA ILE A 359 10.14 -2.32 4.88
C ILE A 359 9.59 -0.92 4.65
N ALA A 360 8.91 -0.39 5.67
CA ALA A 360 8.35 0.95 5.66
C ALA A 360 9.16 1.88 6.55
N MET A 361 9.70 2.94 5.94
CA MET A 361 10.58 3.92 6.59
C MET A 361 10.07 5.35 6.33
N TYR A 362 10.62 6.33 7.03
CA TYR A 362 10.39 7.75 6.78
C TYR A 362 11.67 8.56 6.95
N SER A 363 11.72 9.72 6.31
CA SER A 363 12.89 10.59 6.27
C SER A 363 12.50 12.07 6.28
N ASN A 364 13.40 12.95 5.88
CA ASN A 364 13.05 14.34 5.59
C ASN A 364 12.26 14.52 4.26
N ARG A 365 12.11 13.46 3.46
CA ARG A 365 11.35 13.43 2.19
C ARG A 365 9.92 12.92 2.38
N ILE A 366 9.78 11.81 3.08
CA ILE A 366 8.52 11.09 3.32
C ILE A 366 8.14 11.21 4.80
N ALA A 367 6.86 11.47 5.09
CA ALA A 367 6.35 11.56 6.45
C ALA A 367 6.09 10.18 7.08
N ASN A 368 6.01 10.17 8.41
CA ASN A 368 5.80 8.96 9.20
C ASN A 368 4.47 8.25 8.89
N PHE A 369 3.35 8.93 9.02
CA PHE A 369 2.01 8.41 8.65
C PHE A 369 1.06 9.55 8.36
N GLU A 370 -0.04 9.24 7.67
CA GLU A 370 -1.11 10.19 7.41
C GLU A 370 -2.30 9.92 8.34
N TYR A 371 -2.74 10.98 9.02
CA TYR A 371 -4.05 11.09 9.66
C TYR A 371 -4.81 12.23 9.01
N GLY A 372 -6.03 11.98 8.57
CA GLY A 372 -6.87 12.98 7.92
C GLY A 372 -8.31 12.55 7.86
N ASN A 373 -9.24 13.47 7.94
CA ASN A 373 -10.69 13.19 8.00
C ASN A 373 -11.06 12.20 9.14
N THR A 374 -10.36 12.22 10.26
CA THR A 374 -10.51 11.22 11.35
C THR A 374 -10.21 9.77 10.96
N GLU A 375 -9.50 9.56 9.85
CA GLU A 375 -9.04 8.24 9.42
C GLU A 375 -7.60 7.98 9.88
N ASN A 376 -7.29 6.75 10.26
CA ASN A 376 -5.95 6.25 10.58
C ASN A 376 -5.36 6.85 11.86
N SER A 377 -6.17 6.88 12.92
CA SER A 377 -5.83 7.57 14.16
C SER A 377 -4.68 6.92 14.95
N HIS A 378 -4.41 5.62 14.76
CA HIS A 378 -3.41 4.86 15.53
C HIS A 378 -2.21 4.36 14.70
N ALA A 379 -1.93 4.97 13.56
CA ALA A 379 -0.82 4.54 12.69
C ALA A 379 0.56 5.13 13.07
N TRP A 380 0.75 5.52 14.32
CA TRP A 380 1.89 6.30 14.84
C TRP A 380 3.27 5.77 14.45
N HIS A 381 3.43 4.45 14.33
CA HIS A 381 4.72 3.78 14.14
C HIS A 381 4.83 3.01 12.82
N THR A 382 3.89 3.19 11.89
CA THR A 382 3.85 2.42 10.63
C THR A 382 5.03 2.66 9.68
N ALA A 383 5.82 3.73 9.91
CA ALA A 383 7.03 4.01 9.14
C ALA A 383 8.31 4.09 10.00
N ASP A 384 8.29 3.66 11.24
CA ASP A 384 9.47 3.62 12.12
C ASP A 384 10.41 2.43 11.82
N GLY A 385 10.46 1.99 10.57
CA GLY A 385 11.14 0.79 10.13
C GLY A 385 10.28 -0.47 10.30
N MET A 386 8.96 -0.37 10.10
CA MET A 386 8.07 -1.53 10.16
C MET A 386 8.43 -2.53 9.07
N VAL A 387 8.53 -3.81 9.49
CA VAL A 387 8.83 -4.94 8.61
C VAL A 387 7.57 -5.76 8.36
N TYR A 388 7.24 -5.93 7.10
CA TYR A 388 6.15 -6.77 6.62
C TYR A 388 6.74 -8.08 6.09
N LEU A 389 6.62 -9.16 6.85
CA LEU A 389 7.04 -10.49 6.39
C LEU A 389 5.83 -11.27 5.87
N TYR A 390 5.79 -11.46 4.57
CA TYR A 390 4.78 -12.23 3.85
C TYR A 390 5.29 -13.65 3.55
N ASN A 391 4.50 -14.62 3.89
CA ASN A 391 4.65 -16.01 3.50
C ASN A 391 3.32 -16.52 2.91
N ASN A 392 3.01 -17.81 3.01
CA ASN A 392 1.76 -18.36 2.50
C ASN A 392 0.54 -18.07 3.41
N ASP A 393 0.72 -17.46 4.58
CA ASP A 393 -0.36 -17.06 5.48
C ASP A 393 -1.04 -15.77 4.98
N LEU A 394 -2.30 -15.90 4.54
CA LEU A 394 -3.12 -14.76 4.08
C LEU A 394 -3.74 -13.96 5.22
N ASN A 395 -3.69 -14.45 6.47
CA ASN A 395 -4.25 -13.75 7.64
C ASN A 395 -3.31 -12.65 8.15
N GLN A 396 -1.98 -12.79 7.92
CA GLN A 396 -1.05 -11.72 8.25
C GLN A 396 -1.37 -10.47 7.43
N PHE A 397 -1.53 -9.33 8.10
CA PHE A 397 -1.96 -8.05 7.52
C PHE A 397 -3.35 -8.11 6.83
N GLY A 398 -4.14 -9.15 7.12
CA GLY A 398 -5.45 -9.40 6.55
C GLY A 398 -6.59 -8.70 7.30
N GLU A 399 -7.79 -9.30 7.21
CA GLU A 399 -9.00 -8.76 7.81
C GLU A 399 -8.88 -8.60 9.33
N GLY A 400 -9.18 -7.41 9.85
CA GLY A 400 -9.13 -7.10 11.27
C GLY A 400 -7.72 -6.87 11.85
N TYR A 401 -6.63 -7.01 11.07
CA TYR A 401 -5.27 -6.80 11.56
C TYR A 401 -5.11 -5.41 12.18
N TRP A 402 -5.40 -4.35 11.43
CA TRP A 402 -5.22 -2.97 11.91
C TRP A 402 -6.13 -2.59 13.08
N ALA A 403 -7.29 -3.24 13.20
CA ALA A 403 -8.21 -3.05 14.33
C ALA A 403 -7.74 -3.75 15.62
N THR A 404 -6.84 -4.74 15.54
CA THR A 404 -6.48 -5.58 16.68
C THR A 404 -5.00 -5.62 17.03
N VAL A 405 -4.10 -5.29 16.08
CA VAL A 405 -2.65 -5.21 16.34
C VAL A 405 -2.35 -4.20 17.47
N ASP A 406 -1.30 -4.41 18.26
CA ASP A 406 -0.83 -3.38 19.17
C ASP A 406 -0.10 -2.28 18.39
N PRO A 407 -0.67 -1.08 18.22
CA PRO A 407 -0.09 -0.04 17.37
C PRO A 407 1.23 0.54 17.90
N TYR A 408 1.54 0.28 19.19
CA TYR A 408 2.83 0.63 19.78
C TYR A 408 3.92 -0.41 19.52
N ARG A 409 3.57 -1.60 19.03
CA ARG A 409 4.51 -2.74 18.89
C ARG A 409 4.49 -3.34 17.50
N LEU A 410 4.61 -2.50 16.47
CA LEU A 410 4.66 -2.99 15.08
C LEU A 410 6.00 -3.67 14.78
N PRO A 411 6.02 -4.77 13.99
CA PRO A 411 7.24 -5.53 13.71
C PRO A 411 8.37 -4.66 13.16
N GLY A 412 9.59 -4.87 13.65
CA GLY A 412 10.80 -4.17 13.19
C GLY A 412 11.01 -2.77 13.75
N THR A 413 10.04 -2.18 14.47
CA THR A 413 10.13 -0.80 14.97
C THR A 413 11.01 -0.68 16.21
N THR A 414 11.59 0.51 16.43
CA THR A 414 12.22 0.90 17.70
C THR A 414 11.48 2.13 18.21
N VAL A 415 10.76 1.97 19.30
CA VAL A 415 9.74 2.91 19.77
C VAL A 415 9.75 3.03 21.29
N ASP A 416 9.15 4.08 21.81
CA ASP A 416 8.67 4.10 23.18
C ASP A 416 7.15 3.74 23.20
N THR A 417 6.66 3.33 24.37
CA THR A 417 5.25 2.98 24.55
C THR A 417 4.48 4.06 25.29
N VAL A 418 4.92 5.30 25.18
CA VAL A 418 4.22 6.46 25.74
C VAL A 418 2.87 6.62 25.03
N SER A 419 1.81 6.78 25.83
CA SER A 419 0.45 6.92 25.29
C SER A 419 0.32 8.13 24.38
N LEU A 420 -0.23 7.94 23.20
CA LEU A 420 -0.51 8.94 22.19
C LEU A 420 -2.03 9.10 21.99
N THR A 421 -2.44 10.28 21.60
CA THR A 421 -3.84 10.56 21.21
C THR A 421 -4.06 10.34 19.72
N ASP A 422 -5.31 10.29 19.30
CA ASP A 422 -5.71 10.06 17.90
C ASP A 422 -5.00 11.00 16.92
N GLY A 423 -4.27 10.43 15.96
CA GLY A 423 -3.55 11.17 14.94
C GLY A 423 -2.37 12.01 15.43
N GLU A 424 -2.01 11.91 16.71
CA GLU A 424 -0.88 12.63 17.26
C GLU A 424 0.41 12.32 16.52
N LYS A 425 1.26 13.31 16.27
CA LYS A 425 2.52 13.22 15.51
C LYS A 425 2.36 12.91 14.01
N SER A 426 1.16 12.88 13.45
CA SER A 426 0.97 12.60 12.02
C SER A 426 1.66 13.66 11.14
N SER A 427 1.97 13.27 9.91
CA SER A 427 2.62 14.13 8.90
C SER A 427 4.01 14.67 9.31
N SER A 428 4.60 14.09 10.35
CA SER A 428 5.94 14.45 10.80
C SER A 428 7.00 13.83 9.89
N LYS A 429 8.03 14.62 9.57
CA LYS A 429 9.21 14.16 8.83
C LYS A 429 10.39 14.07 9.79
N SER A 430 11.26 13.08 9.55
CA SER A 430 12.52 13.01 10.27
C SER A 430 13.45 14.19 9.91
N PRO A 431 14.29 14.70 10.82
CA PRO A 431 15.39 15.58 10.41
C PRO A 431 16.48 14.86 9.60
N GLN A 432 16.44 13.53 9.55
CA GLN A 432 17.45 12.70 8.86
C GLN A 432 17.06 12.42 7.41
N ALA A 433 18.06 12.46 6.53
CA ALA A 433 17.92 12.12 5.12
C ALA A 433 18.35 10.68 4.81
N TRP A 434 19.23 10.07 5.65
CA TRP A 434 19.81 8.75 5.39
C TRP A 434 18.75 7.66 5.60
N VAL A 435 18.02 7.34 4.56
CA VAL A 435 17.01 6.27 4.50
C VAL A 435 17.03 5.64 3.10
N GLY A 436 17.15 4.33 3.02
CA GLY A 436 17.25 3.58 1.77
C GLY A 436 18.31 2.53 1.83
N GLY A 437 19.07 2.31 0.76
CA GLY A 437 20.10 1.29 0.74
C GLY A 437 20.70 1.02 -0.63
N ALA A 438 21.49 -0.04 -0.74
CA ALA A 438 22.03 -0.58 -1.98
C ALA A 438 21.53 -2.01 -2.22
N THR A 439 21.29 -2.37 -3.47
CA THR A 439 20.86 -3.72 -3.88
C THR A 439 21.53 -4.17 -5.16
N ASP A 440 21.81 -5.47 -5.27
CA ASP A 440 22.21 -6.12 -6.53
C ASP A 440 21.03 -6.67 -7.33
N GLY A 441 19.79 -6.42 -6.83
CA GLY A 441 18.52 -6.91 -7.40
C GLY A 441 17.96 -8.14 -6.71
N THR A 442 18.71 -8.81 -5.84
CA THR A 442 18.29 -10.01 -5.10
C THR A 442 18.49 -9.90 -3.59
N ILE A 443 19.57 -9.22 -3.19
CA ILE A 443 19.94 -8.94 -1.80
C ILE A 443 20.10 -7.43 -1.60
N ALA A 444 20.02 -6.95 -0.36
CA ALA A 444 20.23 -5.54 -0.07
C ALA A 444 20.85 -5.26 1.30
N SER A 445 21.63 -4.18 1.36
CA SER A 445 21.98 -3.45 2.57
C SER A 445 21.03 -2.25 2.70
N VAL A 446 20.08 -2.31 3.62
CA VAL A 446 19.06 -1.27 3.85
C VAL A 446 19.28 -0.63 5.21
N GLY A 447 19.06 0.66 5.32
CA GLY A 447 19.19 1.34 6.58
C GLY A 447 18.26 2.56 6.74
N MET A 448 18.08 2.94 8.00
CA MET A 448 17.31 4.10 8.42
C MET A 448 18.00 4.78 9.62
N ALA A 449 18.34 6.04 9.47
CA ALA A 449 18.69 6.90 10.60
C ALA A 449 17.40 7.39 11.27
N LEU A 450 16.87 6.62 12.21
CA LEU A 450 15.67 6.99 12.97
C LEU A 450 15.97 8.17 13.86
N ASN A 451 15.14 9.23 13.79
CA ASN A 451 15.23 10.38 14.68
C ASN A 451 13.85 11.04 14.82
N LYS A 452 13.31 11.00 16.02
CA LYS A 452 11.95 11.47 16.35
C LYS A 452 11.92 12.90 16.93
N ALA A 453 12.97 13.70 16.71
CA ALA A 453 13.05 15.06 17.25
C ALA A 453 11.90 15.96 16.77
N ASN A 454 11.51 15.86 15.50
CA ASN A 454 10.38 16.63 14.96
C ASN A 454 9.01 16.14 15.49
N GLU A 455 8.97 14.99 16.13
CA GLU A 455 7.80 14.46 16.85
C GLU A 455 7.81 14.88 18.34
N GLY A 456 8.80 15.69 18.76
CA GLY A 456 8.96 16.10 20.14
C GLY A 456 9.53 15.01 21.06
N GLN A 457 10.14 13.97 20.50
CA GLN A 457 10.79 12.87 21.23
C GLN A 457 12.31 12.92 21.01
N ASN A 458 13.06 12.48 22.01
CA ASN A 458 14.53 12.41 21.91
C ASN A 458 15.05 11.02 21.50
N LEU A 459 14.16 10.15 21.02
CA LEU A 459 14.52 8.81 20.56
C LEU A 459 15.22 8.88 19.19
N GLN A 460 16.37 8.23 19.11
CA GLN A 460 17.12 8.05 17.88
C GLN A 460 17.82 6.69 17.84
N ALA A 461 18.06 6.15 16.65
CA ALA A 461 18.74 4.88 16.42
C ALA A 461 19.28 4.80 14.99
N MET A 462 20.41 4.11 14.80
CA MET A 462 20.85 3.61 13.49
C MET A 462 20.33 2.18 13.32
N LYS A 463 19.52 1.97 12.29
CA LYS A 463 18.85 0.69 12.02
C LYS A 463 19.29 0.15 10.67
N SER A 464 19.70 -1.13 10.63
CA SER A 464 20.06 -1.83 9.39
C SER A 464 19.33 -3.15 9.24
N TRP A 465 18.93 -3.43 8.01
CA TRP A 465 18.38 -4.69 7.54
C TRP A 465 19.26 -5.20 6.39
N PHE A 466 19.94 -6.33 6.60
CA PHE A 466 20.65 -7.01 5.54
C PHE A 466 19.76 -8.14 5.03
N LEU A 467 19.18 -7.93 3.87
CA LEU A 467 18.21 -8.83 3.25
C LEU A 467 18.98 -9.86 2.40
N LEU A 468 19.03 -11.10 2.87
CA LEU A 468 19.50 -12.25 2.13
C LEU A 468 18.32 -13.04 1.56
N ASN A 469 18.56 -14.10 0.79
CA ASN A 469 17.48 -14.86 0.17
C ASN A 469 16.70 -15.75 1.16
N ASP A 470 17.30 -16.11 2.29
CA ASP A 470 16.72 -17.05 3.26
C ASP A 470 16.70 -16.53 4.70
N GLN A 471 17.20 -15.33 4.93
CA GLN A 471 17.24 -14.70 6.26
C GLN A 471 17.38 -13.18 6.18
N ILE A 472 16.92 -12.51 7.22
CA ILE A 472 17.05 -11.06 7.41
C ILE A 472 17.89 -10.84 8.66
N ILE A 473 19.06 -10.24 8.50
CA ILE A 473 19.94 -9.90 9.63
C ILE A 473 19.66 -8.46 10.01
N ASN A 474 19.26 -8.24 11.25
CA ASN A 474 18.79 -6.97 11.77
C ASN A 474 19.77 -6.44 12.81
N LEU A 475 20.35 -5.26 12.53
CA LEU A 475 21.24 -4.56 13.44
C LEU A 475 20.65 -3.22 13.86
N GLY A 476 20.84 -2.87 15.13
CA GLY A 476 20.56 -1.55 15.66
C GLY A 476 21.69 -1.07 16.55
N ALA A 477 22.07 0.19 16.42
CA ALA A 477 23.10 0.81 17.23
C ALA A 477 22.77 2.28 17.52
N ASN A 478 23.55 2.89 18.42
CA ASN A 478 23.39 4.29 18.82
C ASN A 478 21.92 4.59 19.21
N ILE A 479 21.26 3.62 19.88
CA ILE A 479 19.93 3.83 20.41
C ILE A 479 20.07 4.74 21.62
N ASN A 480 19.49 5.93 21.53
CA ASN A 480 19.52 6.92 22.59
C ASN A 480 18.13 7.49 22.80
N GLY A 481 17.72 7.63 24.04
CA GLY A 481 16.45 8.22 24.39
C GLY A 481 16.20 8.19 25.91
N THR A 482 15.35 9.09 26.35
CA THR A 482 14.79 9.10 27.70
C THR A 482 13.33 9.46 27.57
N THR A 483 12.47 8.56 28.01
CA THR A 483 11.01 8.67 27.85
C THR A 483 10.30 8.29 29.15
N ALA A 484 9.00 8.55 29.22
CA ALA A 484 8.17 8.19 30.37
C ALA A 484 7.83 6.69 30.42
N ALA A 485 8.10 5.95 29.35
CA ALA A 485 7.85 4.51 29.24
C ALA A 485 9.09 3.80 28.68
N ASP A 486 9.11 2.49 28.67
CA ASP A 486 10.23 1.73 28.15
C ASP A 486 10.39 1.93 26.62
N ILE A 487 11.64 2.05 26.20
CA ILE A 487 12.04 1.99 24.78
C ILE A 487 12.20 0.51 24.44
N GLU A 488 11.54 0.09 23.36
CA GLU A 488 11.52 -1.28 22.91
C GLU A 488 11.94 -1.36 21.42
N THR A 489 12.68 -2.40 21.04
CA THR A 489 12.80 -2.79 19.62
C THR A 489 11.96 -4.02 19.40
N ILE A 490 10.94 -3.90 18.55
CA ILE A 490 10.00 -4.98 18.29
C ILE A 490 10.58 -5.88 17.20
N ILE A 491 10.89 -7.12 17.57
CA ILE A 491 11.40 -8.14 16.65
C ILE A 491 10.27 -8.58 15.72
N ASP A 492 9.14 -8.97 16.30
CA ASP A 492 7.90 -9.26 15.58
C ASP A 492 6.68 -9.13 16.50
N GLN A 493 5.54 -8.88 15.92
CA GLN A 493 4.20 -9.04 16.48
C GLN A 493 3.36 -9.80 15.45
N ARG A 494 3.46 -11.13 15.52
CA ARG A 494 2.87 -12.00 14.50
C ARG A 494 1.51 -12.50 14.94
N GLN A 495 0.51 -12.37 14.06
CA GLN A 495 -0.79 -12.99 14.26
C GLN A 495 -0.62 -14.51 14.21
N ILE A 496 -1.24 -15.21 15.15
CA ILE A 496 -1.19 -16.67 15.28
C ILE A 496 -2.58 -17.25 15.53
N ASP A 497 -2.78 -18.48 15.10
CA ASP A 497 -3.90 -19.29 15.53
C ASP A 497 -3.45 -20.11 16.77
N PRO A 498 -3.90 -19.78 17.98
CA PRO A 498 -3.47 -20.48 19.18
C PRO A 498 -3.88 -21.96 19.25
N ALA A 499 -4.83 -22.38 18.40
CA ALA A 499 -5.26 -23.79 18.35
C ALA A 499 -4.28 -24.67 17.58
N THR A 500 -3.56 -24.09 16.59
CA THR A 500 -2.70 -24.85 15.68
C THR A 500 -1.22 -24.44 15.74
N THR A 501 -0.93 -23.26 16.29
CA THR A 501 0.43 -22.73 16.38
C THR A 501 1.16 -23.26 17.61
N LYS A 502 2.38 -23.78 17.41
CA LYS A 502 3.29 -24.16 18.47
C LYS A 502 4.49 -23.20 18.47
N ILE A 503 4.72 -22.50 19.56
CA ILE A 503 5.91 -21.68 19.74
C ILE A 503 6.96 -22.48 20.49
N THR A 504 8.19 -22.53 19.98
CA THR A 504 9.37 -23.12 20.63
C THR A 504 10.32 -22.01 21.03
N VAL A 505 10.79 -22.01 22.27
CA VAL A 505 11.77 -21.04 22.82
C VAL A 505 12.94 -21.82 23.40
N ASP A 506 14.15 -21.58 22.90
CA ASP A 506 15.39 -22.22 23.35
C ASP A 506 15.27 -23.75 23.45
N GLY A 507 14.54 -24.37 22.49
CA GLY A 507 14.30 -25.82 22.42
C GLY A 507 13.15 -26.33 23.28
N GLN A 508 12.46 -25.48 24.02
CA GLN A 508 11.31 -25.86 24.85
C GLN A 508 10.01 -25.29 24.26
N VAL A 509 8.93 -26.08 24.39
CA VAL A 509 7.59 -25.57 24.01
C VAL A 509 7.19 -24.40 24.93
N TYR A 510 6.81 -23.29 24.32
CA TYR A 510 6.34 -22.12 25.04
C TYR A 510 5.09 -22.46 25.86
N THR A 511 5.13 -22.15 27.13
CA THR A 511 3.99 -22.25 28.05
C THR A 511 3.68 -20.90 28.70
N ASN A 512 4.71 -20.23 29.21
CA ASN A 512 4.63 -18.90 29.82
C ASN A 512 6.02 -18.29 30.03
N GLN A 513 7.02 -18.71 29.23
CA GLN A 513 8.36 -18.13 29.27
C GLN A 513 8.26 -16.63 28.97
N LYS A 514 9.01 -15.82 29.73
CA LYS A 514 9.01 -14.37 29.52
C LYS A 514 10.21 -13.89 28.70
N THR A 515 11.23 -14.73 28.53
CA THR A 515 12.50 -14.36 27.91
C THR A 515 12.93 -15.38 26.86
N VAL A 516 13.64 -14.90 25.84
CA VAL A 516 14.31 -15.69 24.80
C VAL A 516 15.81 -15.45 24.93
N SER A 517 16.61 -16.52 25.06
CA SER A 517 18.06 -16.40 25.28
C SER A 517 18.87 -16.60 24.01
N GLN A 518 18.44 -17.50 23.12
CA GLN A 518 19.18 -17.87 21.91
C GLN A 518 18.28 -17.82 20.67
N TRP A 519 17.08 -18.40 20.74
CA TRP A 519 16.20 -18.46 19.61
C TRP A 519 14.74 -18.73 19.99
N ALA A 520 13.85 -18.32 19.10
CA ALA A 520 12.45 -18.72 19.15
C ALA A 520 11.99 -19.13 17.73
N ASN A 521 10.99 -20.02 17.65
CA ASN A 521 10.36 -20.38 16.38
C ASN A 521 8.84 -20.46 16.56
N ILE A 522 8.13 -19.80 15.67
CA ILE A 522 6.68 -19.86 15.57
C ILE A 522 6.36 -20.91 14.52
N ASN A 523 5.92 -22.09 14.95
CA ASN A 523 5.56 -23.21 14.11
C ASN A 523 4.06 -23.23 13.90
N THR A 524 3.63 -23.08 12.66
CA THR A 524 2.21 -23.12 12.27
C THR A 524 1.82 -24.50 11.72
N ALA A 525 0.53 -24.71 11.44
CA ALA A 525 0.06 -25.92 10.81
C ALA A 525 0.66 -26.17 9.40
N ASP A 526 0.98 -25.08 8.69
CA ASP A 526 1.68 -25.10 7.42
C ASP A 526 3.14 -24.67 7.63
N PRO A 527 4.13 -25.55 7.48
CA PRO A 527 5.54 -25.20 7.67
C PRO A 527 6.06 -24.05 6.80
N GLU A 528 5.41 -23.76 5.67
CA GLU A 528 5.74 -22.61 4.82
C GLU A 528 5.37 -21.27 5.49
N ASN A 529 4.65 -21.29 6.60
CA ASN A 529 4.28 -20.13 7.39
C ASN A 529 5.09 -19.99 8.69
N ASN A 530 6.03 -20.88 8.95
CA ASN A 530 6.87 -20.81 10.12
C ASN A 530 7.81 -19.59 10.08
N VAL A 531 8.14 -19.04 11.24
CA VAL A 531 9.14 -17.96 11.34
C VAL A 531 10.03 -18.18 12.55
N GLY A 532 11.33 -18.30 12.29
CA GLY A 532 12.37 -18.40 13.30
C GLY A 532 13.02 -17.06 13.63
N TYR A 533 13.44 -16.90 14.85
CA TYR A 533 14.17 -15.72 15.35
C TYR A 533 15.40 -16.18 16.13
N ILE A 534 16.56 -15.68 15.72
CA ILE A 534 17.84 -15.95 16.38
C ILE A 534 18.28 -14.69 17.10
N ILE A 535 18.67 -14.83 18.35
CA ILE A 535 19.05 -13.73 19.22
C ILE A 535 20.55 -13.80 19.48
N ALA A 536 21.29 -12.77 19.11
CA ALA A 536 22.71 -12.70 19.38
C ALA A 536 22.99 -12.46 20.86
N LYS A 537 24.15 -12.92 21.32
CA LYS A 537 24.62 -12.68 22.70
C LYS A 537 24.91 -11.19 22.91
N GLY A 538 24.56 -10.69 24.08
CA GLY A 538 24.83 -9.30 24.50
C GLY A 538 23.74 -8.30 24.13
N ASN A 539 22.61 -8.76 23.56
CA ASN A 539 21.43 -7.94 23.40
C ASN A 539 20.83 -7.48 24.73
N ALA A 540 20.05 -6.41 24.68
CA ALA A 540 19.04 -6.11 25.73
C ALA A 540 18.14 -7.35 25.94
N PRO A 541 17.56 -7.54 27.15
CA PRO A 541 16.70 -8.69 27.42
C PRO A 541 15.60 -8.80 26.35
N ILE A 542 15.47 -9.97 25.73
CA ILE A 542 14.41 -10.26 24.76
C ILE A 542 13.23 -10.88 25.49
N THR A 543 12.10 -10.25 25.42
CA THR A 543 10.83 -10.77 25.93
C THR A 543 10.04 -11.46 24.83
N ILE A 544 9.23 -12.45 25.24
CA ILE A 544 8.20 -13.06 24.41
C ILE A 544 6.87 -13.05 25.16
N ASN A 545 5.81 -12.72 24.45
CA ASN A 545 4.46 -12.65 25.01
C ASN A 545 3.46 -13.15 23.97
N GLN A 546 2.39 -13.79 24.44
CA GLN A 546 1.22 -14.16 23.64
C GLN A 546 0.00 -13.48 24.21
N ALA A 547 -0.72 -12.71 23.40
CA ALA A 547 -1.90 -11.97 23.82
C ALA A 547 -3.01 -12.02 22.77
N THR A 548 -4.24 -12.23 23.23
CA THR A 548 -5.44 -12.08 22.41
C THR A 548 -5.94 -10.65 22.54
N ARG A 549 -6.14 -9.99 21.39
CA ARG A 549 -6.60 -8.61 21.29
C ARG A 549 -7.92 -8.55 20.53
N THR A 550 -8.75 -7.62 20.94
CA THR A 550 -10.06 -7.36 20.34
C THR A 550 -10.15 -5.88 19.99
N GLY A 551 -10.71 -5.55 18.83
CA GLY A 551 -10.88 -4.17 18.39
C GLY A 551 -11.86 -4.05 17.24
N THR A 552 -12.18 -2.82 16.88
CA THR A 552 -13.06 -2.46 15.78
C THR A 552 -12.36 -1.44 14.87
N TYR A 553 -12.75 -1.35 13.61
CA TYR A 553 -12.23 -0.27 12.75
C TYR A 553 -12.76 1.12 13.18
N LYS A 554 -13.86 1.19 13.92
CA LYS A 554 -14.36 2.44 14.51
C LYS A 554 -13.35 3.05 15.51
N ASP A 555 -12.55 2.23 16.16
CA ASP A 555 -11.52 2.68 17.11
C ASP A 555 -10.37 3.44 16.42
N ILE A 556 -10.21 3.25 15.11
CA ILE A 556 -9.11 3.84 14.33
C ILE A 556 -9.58 4.66 13.13
N ASN A 557 -10.90 4.76 12.90
CA ASN A 557 -11.48 5.49 11.79
C ASN A 557 -12.87 6.02 12.14
N GLY A 558 -12.93 7.32 12.42
CA GLY A 558 -14.19 8.00 12.72
C GLY A 558 -14.98 8.42 11.47
N TYR A 559 -14.35 8.44 10.28
CA TYR A 559 -15.01 8.84 9.03
C TYR A 559 -15.80 7.68 8.38
N PHE A 560 -15.21 6.47 8.41
CA PHE A 560 -15.87 5.23 7.97
C PHE A 560 -15.95 4.22 9.12
N PRO A 561 -16.71 4.54 10.18
CA PRO A 561 -16.75 3.68 11.36
C PRO A 561 -17.39 2.33 11.05
N SER A 562 -16.82 1.27 11.59
CA SER A 562 -17.41 -0.07 11.59
C SER A 562 -17.36 -0.66 12.99
N ASP A 563 -18.51 -1.06 13.50
CA ASP A 563 -18.66 -1.68 14.80
C ASP A 563 -18.41 -3.20 14.77
N THR A 564 -18.01 -3.76 13.63
CA THR A 564 -17.64 -5.18 13.51
C THR A 564 -16.45 -5.46 14.42
N VAL A 565 -16.64 -6.39 15.35
CA VAL A 565 -15.63 -6.76 16.34
C VAL A 565 -14.75 -7.86 15.76
N TYR A 566 -13.44 -7.60 15.73
CA TYR A 566 -12.40 -8.56 15.38
C TYR A 566 -11.66 -9.03 16.61
N LYS A 567 -11.17 -10.28 16.58
CA LYS A 567 -10.43 -10.88 17.68
C LYS A 567 -9.31 -11.75 17.13
N HIS A 568 -8.07 -11.33 17.36
CA HIS A 568 -6.86 -12.06 16.92
C HIS A 568 -5.89 -12.27 18.07
N THR A 569 -5.08 -13.30 17.98
CA THR A 569 -4.02 -13.60 18.95
C THR A 569 -2.67 -13.31 18.29
N TYR A 570 -1.79 -12.68 19.06
CA TYR A 570 -0.46 -12.28 18.60
C TYR A 570 0.62 -12.86 19.50
N ALA A 571 1.72 -13.30 18.88
CA ALA A 571 2.97 -13.55 19.55
C ALA A 571 3.88 -12.33 19.32
N THR A 572 4.31 -11.69 20.40
CA THR A 572 5.16 -10.48 20.36
C THR A 572 6.53 -10.79 20.94
N LEU A 573 7.59 -10.51 20.20
CA LEU A 573 8.98 -10.57 20.63
C LEU A 573 9.56 -9.15 20.62
N ALA A 574 10.21 -8.73 21.71
CA ALA A 574 10.79 -7.40 21.83
C ALA A 574 12.08 -7.37 22.65
N ALA A 575 13.05 -6.57 22.21
CA ALA A 575 14.23 -6.20 22.97
C ALA A 575 13.92 -5.00 23.87
N MET A 576 14.12 -5.15 25.18
CA MET A 576 13.76 -4.20 26.21
C MET A 576 14.93 -3.30 26.58
N HIS A 577 14.96 -2.06 26.11
CA HIS A 577 16.05 -1.11 26.39
C HIS A 577 15.86 -0.30 27.67
N GLY A 578 14.61 -0.28 28.23
CA GLY A 578 14.23 0.53 29.40
C GLY A 578 13.91 1.98 29.06
N ALA A 579 13.43 2.74 30.04
CA ALA A 579 12.96 4.12 29.87
C ALA A 579 14.10 5.14 29.58
N THR A 580 15.33 4.79 29.86
CA THR A 580 16.53 5.60 29.52
C THR A 580 17.58 4.68 28.91
N VAL A 581 17.89 4.95 27.67
CA VAL A 581 18.92 4.21 26.95
C VAL A 581 19.99 5.17 26.41
N LYS A 582 21.24 4.78 26.53
CA LYS A 582 22.39 5.51 25.99
C LYS A 582 23.29 4.52 25.25
N ASN A 583 23.45 4.79 23.96
CA ASN A 583 24.24 3.94 23.06
C ASN A 583 23.82 2.46 23.10
N GLY A 584 22.50 2.21 23.16
CA GLY A 584 21.94 0.86 23.09
C GLY A 584 22.13 0.23 21.71
N SER A 585 22.03 -1.09 21.68
CA SER A 585 22.15 -1.88 20.44
C SER A 585 21.29 -3.13 20.46
N TYR A 586 21.06 -3.70 19.28
CA TYR A 586 20.47 -5.02 19.11
C TYR A 586 21.07 -5.73 17.89
N GLU A 587 20.99 -7.06 17.92
CA GLU A 587 21.29 -7.94 16.80
C GLU A 587 20.36 -9.15 16.87
N TYR A 588 19.57 -9.36 15.82
CA TYR A 588 18.75 -10.55 15.67
C TYR A 588 18.61 -10.94 14.21
N VAL A 589 18.26 -12.21 13.97
CA VAL A 589 17.99 -12.72 12.61
C VAL A 589 16.57 -13.23 12.55
N THR A 590 15.85 -12.87 11.49
CA THR A 590 14.56 -13.45 11.13
C THR A 590 14.78 -14.48 10.04
N VAL A 591 14.29 -15.70 10.24
CA VAL A 591 14.45 -16.84 9.33
C VAL A 591 13.05 -17.30 8.89
N PRO A 592 12.58 -16.87 7.71
CA PRO A 592 11.31 -17.33 7.18
C PRO A 592 11.29 -18.83 6.89
N ASN A 593 10.12 -19.44 7.03
CA ASN A 593 9.86 -20.85 6.69
C ASN A 593 10.78 -21.86 7.38
N ALA A 594 11.27 -21.53 8.57
CA ALA A 594 12.28 -22.33 9.27
C ALA A 594 11.66 -23.38 10.20
N THR A 595 12.31 -24.53 10.28
CA THR A 595 12.06 -25.53 11.32
C THR A 595 12.85 -25.22 12.58
N ASP A 596 12.44 -25.75 13.75
CA ASP A 596 13.18 -25.65 15.01
C ASP A 596 14.64 -26.09 14.82
N THR A 597 14.88 -27.17 14.08
CA THR A 597 16.23 -27.68 13.81
C THR A 597 17.08 -26.67 13.04
N LYS A 598 16.54 -26.05 12.00
CA LYS A 598 17.24 -25.03 11.19
C LYS A 598 17.59 -23.81 12.04
N VAL A 599 16.62 -23.32 12.84
CA VAL A 599 16.83 -22.17 13.71
C VAL A 599 17.89 -22.46 14.78
N ALA A 600 17.80 -23.61 15.46
CA ALA A 600 18.78 -24.03 16.46
C ALA A 600 20.19 -24.18 15.87
N GLN A 601 20.32 -24.74 14.65
CA GLN A 601 21.59 -24.88 13.96
C GLN A 601 22.21 -23.51 13.65
N LEU A 602 21.45 -22.59 13.08
CA LEU A 602 21.93 -21.23 12.77
C LEU A 602 22.27 -20.44 14.05
N ALA A 603 21.52 -20.64 15.14
CA ALA A 603 21.84 -20.02 16.43
C ALA A 603 23.18 -20.50 17.01
N GLN A 604 23.53 -21.78 16.79
CA GLN A 604 24.82 -22.33 17.24
C GLN A 604 26.00 -22.01 16.32
N SER A 605 25.73 -21.94 15.00
CA SER A 605 26.73 -21.71 13.97
C SER A 605 26.17 -20.78 12.91
N PRO A 606 26.17 -19.46 13.15
CA PRO A 606 25.73 -18.48 12.18
C PRO A 606 26.58 -18.57 10.89
N ASP A 607 25.94 -18.37 9.74
CA ASP A 607 26.58 -18.32 8.43
C ASP A 607 27.01 -16.90 8.02
N TYR A 608 26.94 -15.98 8.96
CA TYR A 608 27.42 -14.60 8.85
C TYR A 608 28.24 -14.19 10.05
N MET A 609 28.97 -13.08 9.91
CA MET A 609 29.71 -12.43 10.99
C MET A 609 29.41 -10.93 10.97
N VAL A 610 29.14 -10.36 12.13
CA VAL A 610 29.05 -8.90 12.30
C VAL A 610 30.44 -8.31 12.35
N LEU A 611 30.76 -7.45 11.37
CA LEU A 611 32.04 -6.73 11.33
C LEU A 611 31.99 -5.46 12.18
N ALA A 612 30.81 -4.79 12.22
CA ALA A 612 30.58 -3.63 13.04
C ALA A 612 29.07 -3.47 13.32
N ASN A 613 28.73 -3.01 14.52
CA ASN A 613 27.39 -2.56 14.90
C ASN A 613 27.51 -1.32 15.78
N THR A 614 27.76 -0.18 15.16
CA THR A 614 28.03 1.11 15.82
C THR A 614 27.22 2.23 15.20
N GLY A 615 27.25 3.41 15.81
CA GLY A 615 26.60 4.61 15.23
C GLY A 615 27.31 5.18 14.00
N GLU A 616 28.48 4.66 13.63
CA GLU A 616 29.25 5.10 12.45
C GLU A 616 29.17 4.09 11.30
N LEU A 617 29.08 2.80 11.64
CA LEU A 617 29.12 1.70 10.69
C LEU A 617 28.29 0.52 11.22
N GLN A 618 27.46 -0.05 10.38
CA GLN A 618 26.85 -1.35 10.57
C GLN A 618 27.20 -2.22 9.37
N ALA A 619 27.88 -3.36 9.61
CA ALA A 619 28.39 -4.19 8.54
C ALA A 619 28.39 -5.68 8.93
N ILE A 620 28.08 -6.52 7.96
CA ILE A 620 28.14 -7.97 8.06
C ILE A 620 29.00 -8.56 6.95
N LYS A 621 29.49 -9.76 7.20
CA LYS A 621 30.18 -10.59 6.23
C LYS A 621 29.54 -11.97 6.19
N THR A 622 29.23 -12.46 5.02
CA THR A 622 28.89 -13.85 4.73
C THR A 622 30.09 -14.51 4.03
N LYS A 623 29.96 -15.76 3.61
CA LYS A 623 31.02 -16.46 2.87
C LYS A 623 31.54 -15.68 1.66
N ASP A 624 30.62 -15.08 0.88
CA ASP A 624 30.94 -14.53 -0.43
C ASP A 624 30.68 -13.00 -0.53
N GLN A 625 30.26 -12.36 0.57
CA GLN A 625 29.79 -10.95 0.52
C GLN A 625 30.15 -10.20 1.80
N VAL A 626 30.43 -8.90 1.62
CA VAL A 626 30.43 -7.90 2.70
C VAL A 626 29.31 -6.89 2.39
N MET A 627 28.46 -6.65 3.35
CA MET A 627 27.34 -5.70 3.24
C MET A 627 27.44 -4.68 4.35
N ALA A 628 27.27 -3.39 4.04
CA ALA A 628 27.43 -2.35 5.04
C ALA A 628 26.53 -1.15 4.79
N ASN A 629 26.05 -0.55 5.89
CA ASN A 629 25.50 0.79 5.97
C ASN A 629 26.52 1.68 6.69
N VAL A 630 27.17 2.56 5.95
CA VAL A 630 28.17 3.51 6.42
C VAL A 630 27.41 4.80 6.75
N TRP A 631 27.35 5.12 8.03
CA TRP A 631 26.63 6.31 8.53
C TRP A 631 27.47 7.57 8.46
N THR A 632 28.80 7.42 8.56
CA THR A 632 29.76 8.53 8.43
C THR A 632 30.86 8.18 7.43
N LYS A 633 31.78 7.29 7.79
CA LYS A 633 32.84 6.77 6.94
C LYS A 633 33.21 5.36 7.38
N ALA A 634 33.90 4.62 6.53
CA ALA A 634 34.48 3.32 6.85
C ALA A 634 35.93 3.25 6.32
N ASP A 635 36.89 3.05 7.21
CA ASP A 635 38.28 2.86 6.84
C ASP A 635 38.56 1.36 6.74
N GLN A 636 39.00 0.91 5.56
CA GLN A 636 39.36 -0.49 5.27
C GLN A 636 38.25 -1.51 5.66
N LEU A 637 37.04 -1.31 5.17
CA LEU A 637 35.93 -2.28 5.36
C LEU A 637 36.40 -3.68 4.91
N ASP A 638 36.49 -4.62 5.86
CA ASP A 638 37.01 -5.98 5.70
C ASP A 638 38.40 -6.03 5.01
N GLY A 639 39.21 -4.97 5.12
CA GLY A 639 40.50 -4.86 4.42
C GLY A 639 40.43 -4.66 2.92
N LEU A 640 39.22 -4.46 2.36
CA LEU A 640 38.98 -4.40 0.92
C LEU A 640 38.87 -2.96 0.40
N VAL A 641 38.04 -2.15 1.03
CA VAL A 641 37.72 -0.82 0.54
C VAL A 641 37.62 0.21 1.68
N SER A 642 37.91 1.47 1.38
CA SER A 642 37.62 2.61 2.24
C SER A 642 36.54 3.46 1.62
N ILE A 643 35.58 3.96 2.43
CA ILE A 643 34.44 4.76 2.04
C ILE A 643 34.49 6.03 2.85
N ASP A 644 34.58 7.16 2.18
CA ASP A 644 34.89 8.47 2.78
C ASP A 644 33.65 9.25 3.25
N GLN A 645 32.44 8.77 2.93
CA GLN A 645 31.18 9.44 3.25
C GLN A 645 30.03 8.47 3.44
N PRO A 646 28.86 8.92 3.94
CA PRO A 646 27.69 8.07 4.16
C PRO A 646 27.26 7.32 2.88
N ALA A 647 27.15 5.99 2.96
CA ALA A 647 26.80 5.15 1.84
C ALA A 647 26.23 3.79 2.30
N ALA A 648 25.45 3.14 1.46
CA ALA A 648 25.16 1.72 1.56
C ALA A 648 25.96 0.97 0.51
N VAL A 649 26.57 -0.17 0.88
CA VAL A 649 27.43 -0.92 -0.04
C VAL A 649 27.24 -2.43 0.09
N ILE A 650 27.48 -3.12 -1.03
CA ILE A 650 27.57 -4.58 -1.14
C ILE A 650 28.85 -4.88 -1.92
N ILE A 651 29.74 -5.69 -1.34
CA ILE A 651 30.96 -6.17 -1.99
C ILE A 651 30.81 -7.67 -2.15
N LYS A 652 30.70 -8.15 -3.37
CA LYS A 652 30.55 -9.57 -3.69
C LYS A 652 31.81 -10.14 -4.29
N ALA A 653 32.35 -11.21 -3.69
CA ALA A 653 33.48 -11.92 -4.24
C ALA A 653 33.08 -12.76 -5.46
N LEU A 654 33.73 -12.55 -6.59
CA LEU A 654 33.51 -13.31 -7.83
C LEU A 654 34.56 -14.39 -8.07
N GLY A 655 35.51 -14.56 -7.11
CA GLY A 655 36.65 -15.44 -7.23
C GLY A 655 37.88 -14.77 -7.86
N ASN A 656 39.06 -15.42 -7.74
CA ASN A 656 40.31 -14.93 -8.32
C ASN A 656 40.68 -13.48 -7.95
N ASN A 657 40.36 -13.04 -6.73
CA ASN A 657 40.52 -11.66 -6.25
C ASN A 657 39.74 -10.60 -7.07
N VAL A 658 38.67 -11.02 -7.74
CA VAL A 658 37.74 -10.12 -8.42
C VAL A 658 36.54 -9.89 -7.50
N TYR A 659 36.14 -8.64 -7.37
CA TYR A 659 35.01 -8.22 -6.56
C TYR A 659 34.04 -7.35 -7.39
N GLN A 660 32.75 -7.53 -7.16
CA GLN A 660 31.70 -6.61 -7.63
C GLN A 660 31.35 -5.68 -6.49
N LEU A 661 31.38 -4.39 -6.72
CA LEU A 661 30.95 -3.37 -5.79
C LEU A 661 29.62 -2.78 -6.26
N THR A 662 28.64 -2.78 -5.37
CA THR A 662 27.38 -2.02 -5.52
C THR A 662 27.35 -0.97 -4.41
N ALA A 663 27.13 0.30 -4.76
CA ALA A 663 27.09 1.39 -3.81
C ALA A 663 25.92 2.35 -4.12
N ALA A 664 25.33 2.91 -3.08
CA ALA A 664 24.29 3.93 -3.16
C ALA A 664 24.49 5.01 -2.10
N GLU A 665 23.99 6.20 -2.37
CA GLU A 665 23.92 7.34 -1.44
C GLU A 665 22.44 7.53 -0.99
N PRO A 666 22.03 6.90 0.14
CA PRO A 666 20.62 6.89 0.55
C PRO A 666 20.06 8.24 0.99
N SER A 667 20.92 9.21 1.29
CA SER A 667 20.48 10.58 1.67
C SER A 667 19.99 11.40 0.48
N GLN A 668 20.26 10.93 -0.76
CA GLN A 668 19.84 11.57 -2.03
C GLN A 668 20.29 13.04 -2.13
N THR A 669 21.48 13.33 -1.63
CA THR A 669 22.08 14.68 -1.70
C THR A 669 22.74 14.95 -3.04
N GLY A 670 22.95 13.92 -3.87
CA GLY A 670 23.68 13.98 -5.12
C GLY A 670 25.20 14.05 -4.95
N ASN A 671 25.71 13.82 -3.74
CA ASN A 671 27.14 13.77 -3.49
C ASN A 671 27.75 12.52 -4.13
N LEU A 672 28.95 12.69 -4.67
CA LEU A 672 29.73 11.55 -5.21
C LEU A 672 30.28 10.72 -4.04
N ILE A 673 30.09 9.41 -4.10
CA ILE A 673 30.74 8.48 -3.19
C ILE A 673 32.11 8.16 -3.75
N THR A 674 33.16 8.47 -2.98
CA THR A 674 34.52 8.03 -3.30
C THR A 674 34.80 6.70 -2.61
N VAL A 675 35.14 5.69 -3.38
CA VAL A 675 35.54 4.38 -2.89
C VAL A 675 36.98 4.14 -3.29
N SER A 676 37.86 4.05 -2.30
CA SER A 676 39.27 3.77 -2.50
C SER A 676 39.54 2.30 -2.14
N TYR A 677 40.33 1.61 -2.98
CA TYR A 677 40.69 0.20 -2.78
C TYR A 677 42.22 0.01 -2.80
N THR A 678 42.71 -0.87 -1.94
CA THR A 678 44.14 -1.02 -1.71
C THR A 678 44.83 -2.12 -2.57
N HIS A 679 44.09 -3.01 -3.24
CA HIS A 679 44.64 -4.16 -3.95
C HIS A 679 43.89 -4.63 -5.22
N LEU A 680 43.19 -3.75 -5.96
CA LEU A 680 42.67 -4.12 -7.27
C LEU A 680 43.75 -3.88 -8.36
N ARG A 681 44.29 -4.96 -8.96
CA ARG A 681 44.98 -4.84 -10.25
C ARG A 681 43.90 -4.57 -11.31
N ALA A 682 43.90 -3.35 -11.87
CA ALA A 682 43.20 -3.11 -13.11
C ALA A 682 43.80 -4.02 -14.19
N HIS A 683 42.99 -4.84 -14.84
CA HIS A 683 43.28 -5.50 -16.08
C HIS A 683 42.53 -4.82 -17.22
#